data_570b70cf1c6086487b3bb99cf28074a9
#
_entry.id   570b70cf1c6086487b3bb99cf28074a9
#
_cell.length_a   1.000
_cell.length_b   1.000
_cell.length_c   1.000
_cell.angle_alpha   90.00
_cell.angle_beta   90.00
_cell.angle_gamma   90.00
#
_symmetry.space_group_name_H-M   'P 1'
#
loop_
_entity.id
_entity.type
_entity.pdbx_description
1 polymer ?
#
loop_
_entity_poly.entity_id
_entity_poly.type
_entity_poly.pdbx_seq_one_letter_code
_entity_poly.pdbx_strand_id
1 'polypeptide(L)'
;MRRNHQRPVWLGVSILGVLLVSPALLGQTAPAPEATIPVPNDWSHRHVIFSRPATAEQAARVEKDPRYWQQRYRRELPILSPAAETRDSFSSGSSSGVKVLHSGVDASQGDWQENLGSGASVGATNYPAKFTFLLSTANCASAPQPDFVIYGTGLEGSSTQASIVAYDNIYSGCTGTVPLTYWAYNTGGQILTSPVYSDDGTQLAFVQTNPGLEGNLVLLKWAASTTEGVGSPMTLTSESATLYASCPTPPCMTTILLTNTSGTPANDTTSSFFYDYASDTGWVGDSHGSLHKFTPVFKGAPAEIRTGGWPVEVNPLNPNALGEPVNDSASGNVFVGDAGGYLYLVTPTGGVTKSGQLDFGVGFEQGPFVDSTAGVVYAFASSDNKGNCTGGANCAAVYALSDPFSAGSTGSEVQVGTSTVTGTNPNPMYLGTFDSTYENSVNGTGNLYVCGNTGANPTLYRVPVQAGVLGTAAAIAALTPAGKTPACSPVTDVSNPNASGGAAERLFFGVQNNAHPTLCAAKGCALSFVDMPWQASTPYKVGQEILVLRTGNNTLYINVVTVAGTSAANPPATWSNVVGATTVNGTVTFLNQGPTTVTALANWAAGHAYALHARIIDSNGNVEIVTVAGTSGTPTHPTWSTTAGANTTDGTVTWVEAGVLPSAALAAAGGTSGFIIDNTVETLPGASQVYFSTLSNQTCTTSGGTGGCAVQASQSALK
;
A
#
# COMPACT_ATOMS: atom_id res chain seq x y z
N MET A 1 -10.39 -87.32 2.56
CA MET A 1 -9.10 -87.64 3.23
C MET A 1 -8.70 -86.48 4.13
N ARG A 2 -8.92 -86.65 5.41
CA ARG A 2 -7.97 -86.83 6.54
C ARG A 2 -6.77 -85.83 6.43
N ARG A 3 -6.45 -85.00 7.40
CA ARG A 3 -6.37 -85.05 8.90
C ARG A 3 -6.18 -83.63 9.44
N ASN A 4 -6.89 -83.17 10.43
CA ASN A 4 -6.62 -83.04 11.90
C ASN A 4 -5.17 -82.69 12.28
N HIS A 5 -5.04 -81.57 13.07
CA HIS A 5 -4.49 -81.49 14.44
C HIS A 5 -4.52 -80.04 14.96
N GLN A 6 -5.36 -79.74 15.88
CA GLN A 6 -5.20 -79.63 17.34
C GLN A 6 -4.50 -78.31 17.80
N ARG A 7 -5.30 -77.66 18.67
CA ARG A 7 -4.94 -76.50 19.53
C ARG A 7 -3.99 -76.89 20.65
N PRO A 8 -3.34 -75.90 21.35
CA PRO A 8 -3.77 -75.66 22.73
C PRO A 8 -4.07 -74.22 23.08
N VAL A 9 -4.92 -74.13 24.07
CA VAL A 9 -5.38 -72.96 24.87
C VAL A 9 -4.25 -72.60 25.87
N TRP A 10 -3.99 -71.29 26.03
CA TRP A 10 -3.41 -70.75 27.28
C TRP A 10 -4.20 -69.54 27.71
N LEU A 11 -4.71 -69.57 28.95
CA LEU A 11 -5.22 -68.47 29.74
C LEU A 11 -4.11 -67.54 30.15
N GLY A 12 -4.44 -66.26 30.32
CA GLY A 12 -3.66 -65.52 31.29
C GLY A 12 -3.77 -63.98 31.18
N VAL A 13 -4.55 -63.41 32.04
CA VAL A 13 -4.37 -62.13 32.75
C VAL A 13 -4.69 -60.84 31.99
N SER A 14 -5.83 -60.26 32.32
CA SER A 14 -6.21 -58.89 32.11
C SER A 14 -5.34 -57.90 32.89
N ILE A 15 -4.61 -57.03 32.20
CA ILE A 15 -4.12 -55.78 32.77
C ILE A 15 -4.87 -54.64 32.07
N LEU A 16 -5.73 -53.97 32.82
CA LEU A 16 -6.44 -52.78 32.40
C LEU A 16 -5.45 -51.58 32.39
N GLY A 17 -4.83 -51.35 31.24
CA GLY A 17 -4.03 -50.16 31.00
C GLY A 17 -4.92 -49.05 30.47
N VAL A 18 -5.22 -48.04 31.29
CA VAL A 18 -5.84 -46.79 30.86
C VAL A 18 -4.85 -46.06 29.97
N LEU A 19 -5.01 -46.17 28.66
CA LEU A 19 -4.35 -45.29 27.69
C LEU A 19 -5.03 -43.93 27.78
N LEU A 20 -4.38 -42.99 28.45
CA LEU A 20 -4.58 -41.55 28.25
C LEU A 20 -4.16 -41.22 26.82
N VAL A 21 -5.15 -41.19 25.93
CA VAL A 21 -4.96 -40.59 24.58
C VAL A 21 -4.91 -39.10 24.79
N SER A 22 -3.71 -38.55 24.85
CA SER A 22 -3.49 -37.13 24.64
C SER A 22 -3.97 -36.77 23.21
N PRO A 23 -4.80 -35.74 23.03
CA PRO A 23 -5.07 -35.26 21.71
C PRO A 23 -3.75 -34.68 21.17
N ALA A 24 -3.06 -35.44 20.31
CA ALA A 24 -1.95 -34.93 19.54
C ALA A 24 -2.48 -33.76 18.69
N LEU A 25 -1.91 -32.59 18.90
CA LEU A 25 -2.05 -31.42 18.03
C LEU A 25 -1.78 -31.84 16.58
N LEU A 26 -2.85 -31.98 15.81
CA LEU A 26 -2.77 -31.95 14.35
C LEU A 26 -2.74 -30.47 13.94
N GLY A 27 -1.59 -29.88 14.09
CA GLY A 27 -1.21 -28.58 13.59
C GLY A 27 0.15 -28.70 12.93
N GLN A 28 0.33 -29.65 12.01
CA GLN A 28 1.43 -29.53 11.05
C GLN A 28 0.99 -28.52 10.00
N THR A 29 1.35 -27.26 10.23
CA THR A 29 1.52 -26.31 9.14
C THR A 29 2.53 -26.95 8.19
N ALA A 30 2.14 -27.12 6.91
CA ALA A 30 3.10 -27.46 5.88
C ALA A 30 4.28 -26.48 6.01
N PRO A 31 5.53 -26.97 5.91
CA PRO A 31 6.68 -26.06 5.92
C PRO A 31 6.42 -25.03 4.82
N ALA A 32 6.58 -23.75 5.17
CA ALA A 32 6.56 -22.69 4.19
C ALA A 32 7.54 -23.08 3.06
N PRO A 33 7.19 -22.94 1.79
CA PRO A 33 8.12 -23.22 0.71
C PRO A 33 9.39 -22.41 0.97
N GLU A 34 10.54 -23.05 0.84
CA GLU A 34 11.83 -22.37 1.04
C GLU A 34 11.90 -21.11 0.17
N ALA A 35 12.53 -20.07 0.71
CA ALA A 35 12.62 -18.71 0.18
C ALA A 35 13.39 -18.59 -1.16
N THR A 36 13.14 -19.49 -2.09
CA THR A 36 13.77 -19.56 -3.42
C THR A 36 12.87 -19.09 -4.56
N ILE A 37 11.64 -18.66 -4.25
CA ILE A 37 10.70 -18.22 -5.28
C ILE A 37 10.93 -16.73 -5.56
N PRO A 38 11.26 -16.35 -6.81
CA PRO A 38 11.32 -14.95 -7.20
C PRO A 38 9.94 -14.30 -7.06
N VAL A 39 9.91 -13.04 -6.63
CA VAL A 39 8.65 -12.38 -6.30
C VAL A 39 8.55 -11.03 -6.97
N PRO A 40 7.66 -10.92 -7.99
CA PRO A 40 7.24 -9.63 -8.48
C PRO A 40 6.44 -8.89 -7.40
N ASN A 41 6.59 -7.57 -7.35
CA ASN A 41 5.80 -6.68 -6.52
C ASN A 41 5.38 -5.48 -7.36
N ASP A 42 4.21 -5.59 -7.97
CA ASP A 42 3.62 -4.61 -8.86
C ASP A 42 2.22 -4.18 -8.37
N TRP A 43 1.57 -3.30 -9.11
CA TRP A 43 0.29 -2.73 -8.75
C TRP A 43 -0.80 -3.78 -8.48
N SER A 44 -0.81 -4.90 -9.23
CA SER A 44 -1.84 -5.94 -9.10
C SER A 44 -1.85 -6.60 -7.72
N HIS A 45 -0.70 -6.57 -7.01
CA HIS A 45 -0.59 -7.06 -5.63
C HIS A 45 -1.28 -6.15 -4.60
N ARG A 46 -1.74 -4.97 -5.01
CA ARG A 46 -2.53 -4.06 -4.19
C ARG A 46 -4.02 -4.20 -4.40
N HIS A 47 -4.43 -4.83 -5.49
CA HIS A 47 -5.82 -5.00 -5.87
C HIS A 47 -6.40 -6.38 -5.55
N VAL A 48 -5.55 -7.37 -5.25
CA VAL A 48 -5.98 -8.71 -4.84
C VAL A 48 -5.47 -8.99 -3.44
N ILE A 49 -6.39 -9.37 -2.55
CA ILE A 49 -6.09 -9.79 -1.18
C ILE A 49 -6.60 -11.21 -0.95
N PHE A 50 -6.00 -11.85 0.02
CA PHE A 50 -6.38 -13.20 0.43
C PHE A 50 -6.60 -13.22 1.94
N SER A 51 -7.85 -13.18 2.38
CA SER A 51 -8.17 -13.52 3.76
C SER A 51 -7.84 -15.00 4.02
N ARG A 52 -7.77 -15.40 5.27
CA ARG A 52 -7.37 -16.77 5.61
C ARG A 52 -8.39 -17.80 5.10
N PRO A 53 -7.96 -18.81 4.31
CA PRO A 53 -8.86 -19.87 3.87
C PRO A 53 -9.48 -20.63 5.03
N ALA A 54 -10.79 -20.88 4.98
CA ALA A 54 -11.53 -21.66 5.96
C ALA A 54 -11.48 -23.17 5.67
N THR A 55 -11.29 -23.54 4.40
CA THR A 55 -11.29 -24.93 3.94
C THR A 55 -10.08 -25.25 3.06
N ALA A 56 -9.74 -26.54 2.97
CA ALA A 56 -8.69 -27.01 2.08
C ALA A 56 -8.99 -26.69 0.60
N GLU A 57 -10.26 -26.64 0.20
CA GLU A 57 -10.66 -26.28 -1.16
C GLU A 57 -10.40 -24.81 -1.47
N GLN A 58 -10.69 -23.91 -0.52
CA GLN A 58 -10.35 -22.50 -0.65
C GLN A 58 -8.83 -22.34 -0.73
N ALA A 59 -8.07 -23.00 0.16
CA ALA A 59 -6.63 -22.97 0.13
C ALA A 59 -6.09 -23.42 -1.23
N ALA A 60 -6.51 -24.57 -1.75
CA ALA A 60 -6.08 -25.10 -3.03
C ALA A 60 -6.42 -24.21 -4.24
N ARG A 61 -7.43 -23.34 -4.12
CA ARG A 61 -7.75 -22.35 -5.15
C ARG A 61 -6.80 -21.16 -5.13
N VAL A 62 -6.63 -20.55 -3.95
CA VAL A 62 -5.84 -19.33 -3.80
C VAL A 62 -4.33 -19.57 -3.86
N GLU A 63 -3.86 -20.74 -3.44
CA GLU A 63 -2.44 -21.14 -3.49
C GLU A 63 -1.84 -21.21 -4.90
N LYS A 64 -2.67 -21.20 -5.93
CA LYS A 64 -2.22 -21.13 -7.33
C LYS A 64 -1.75 -19.74 -7.74
N ASP A 65 -2.16 -18.71 -7.01
CA ASP A 65 -1.73 -17.34 -7.27
C ASP A 65 -0.47 -17.02 -6.46
N PRO A 66 0.64 -16.65 -7.11
CA PRO A 66 1.88 -16.25 -6.41
C PRO A 66 1.67 -15.09 -5.43
N ARG A 67 0.68 -14.21 -5.67
CA ARG A 67 0.33 -13.10 -4.77
C ARG A 67 -0.11 -13.58 -3.40
N TYR A 68 -0.80 -14.73 -3.31
CA TYR A 68 -1.17 -15.36 -2.03
C TYR A 68 0.06 -15.68 -1.18
N TRP A 69 1.06 -16.33 -1.79
CA TRP A 69 2.29 -16.70 -1.11
C TRP A 69 3.09 -15.47 -0.70
N GLN A 70 3.21 -14.49 -1.59
CA GLN A 70 3.89 -13.24 -1.31
C GLN A 70 3.25 -12.48 -0.14
N GLN A 71 1.91 -12.39 -0.13
CA GLN A 71 1.17 -11.74 0.96
C GLN A 71 1.37 -12.50 2.28
N ARG A 72 1.38 -13.82 2.23
CA ARG A 72 1.65 -14.67 3.38
C ARG A 72 3.09 -14.52 3.89
N TYR A 73 4.08 -14.48 2.99
CA TYR A 73 5.48 -14.25 3.34
C TYR A 73 5.70 -12.90 4.03
N ARG A 74 5.11 -11.85 3.53
CA ARG A 74 5.21 -10.53 4.16
C ARG A 74 4.71 -10.51 5.60
N ARG A 75 3.78 -11.39 5.95
CA ARG A 75 3.24 -11.52 7.31
C ARG A 75 4.09 -12.40 8.22
N GLU A 76 4.71 -13.43 7.65
CA GLU A 76 5.43 -14.46 8.41
C GLU A 76 6.92 -14.14 8.59
N LEU A 77 7.55 -13.43 7.65
CA LEU A 77 8.98 -13.10 7.72
C LEU A 77 9.38 -12.32 8.99
N PRO A 78 8.63 -11.36 9.50
CA PRO A 78 8.92 -10.71 10.77
C PRO A 78 8.83 -11.66 11.97
N ILE A 79 8.06 -12.73 11.87
CA ILE A 79 7.92 -13.75 12.92
C ILE A 79 9.09 -14.74 12.90
N LEU A 80 9.68 -14.99 11.75
CA LEU A 80 10.75 -15.95 11.55
C LEU A 80 12.14 -15.39 11.88
N SER A 81 12.26 -14.07 12.02
CA SER A 81 13.54 -13.43 12.30
C SER A 81 13.52 -12.52 13.52
N PRO A 82 14.10 -12.99 14.65
CA PRO A 82 14.32 -12.16 15.84
C PRO A 82 15.23 -10.95 15.58
N ALA A 83 15.95 -10.93 14.45
CA ALA A 83 16.85 -9.84 14.10
C ALA A 83 16.12 -8.59 13.56
N ALA A 84 14.85 -8.68 13.15
CA ALA A 84 14.04 -7.52 12.78
C ALA A 84 13.81 -6.56 13.96
N GLU A 85 13.70 -7.12 15.17
CA GLU A 85 13.54 -6.31 16.39
C GLU A 85 14.74 -5.39 16.68
N THR A 86 15.93 -5.74 16.23
CA THR A 86 17.15 -4.97 16.53
C THR A 86 17.41 -3.83 15.57
N ARG A 87 16.63 -3.69 14.48
CA ARG A 87 16.91 -2.72 13.42
C ARG A 87 16.06 -1.48 13.41
N ASP A 88 14.84 -1.54 13.92
CA ASP A 88 14.16 -0.32 14.34
C ASP A 88 14.92 0.39 15.48
N SER A 89 15.80 -0.35 16.18
CA SER A 89 16.70 0.18 17.22
C SER A 89 18.09 0.55 16.70
N PHE A 90 18.43 0.34 15.43
CA PHE A 90 19.77 0.64 14.90
C PHE A 90 19.99 2.10 14.45
N SER A 91 19.05 2.97 14.71
CA SER A 91 19.40 4.39 14.89
C SER A 91 19.93 4.66 16.31
N SER A 92 20.49 3.68 17.01
CA SER A 92 21.15 3.87 18.31
C SER A 92 22.53 4.52 18.21
N GLY A 93 22.69 5.40 17.26
CA GLY A 93 23.64 6.48 17.27
C GLY A 93 22.87 7.76 17.38
N SER A 94 22.35 8.08 18.57
CA SER A 94 21.64 9.30 18.97
C SER A 94 20.20 9.48 18.46
N SER A 95 19.31 9.55 19.41
CA SER A 95 17.98 10.16 19.44
C SER A 95 16.86 9.42 18.71
N SER A 96 16.08 8.66 19.49
CA SER A 96 14.65 8.43 19.29
C SER A 96 13.94 9.79 19.16
N GLY A 97 13.67 10.23 17.96
CA GLY A 97 12.91 11.42 17.66
C GLY A 97 12.34 11.27 16.27
N VAL A 98 11.11 11.68 16.06
CA VAL A 98 10.59 11.93 14.73
C VAL A 98 11.64 12.74 13.98
N LYS A 99 12.38 12.11 13.08
CA LYS A 99 13.17 12.84 12.11
C LYS A 99 12.17 13.57 11.24
N VAL A 100 11.94 14.83 11.55
CA VAL A 100 11.43 15.78 10.59
C VAL A 100 12.43 15.69 9.45
N LEU A 101 12.06 15.02 8.36
CA LEU A 101 12.88 15.03 7.15
C LEU A 101 12.94 16.48 6.73
N HIS A 102 14.04 17.12 7.03
CA HIS A 102 14.36 18.42 6.46
C HIS A 102 14.34 18.23 4.93
N SER A 103 14.06 19.28 4.22
CA SER A 103 14.08 19.35 2.75
C SER A 103 15.45 18.94 2.19
N GLY A 104 15.73 17.66 2.24
CA GLY A 104 16.93 16.98 1.82
C GLY A 104 16.87 15.58 2.38
N VAL A 105 16.86 14.58 1.51
CA VAL A 105 17.04 13.20 1.90
C VAL A 105 18.36 13.11 2.66
N ASP A 106 18.33 12.57 3.86
CA ASP A 106 19.57 12.31 4.59
C ASP A 106 20.27 11.13 3.88
N ALA A 107 21.24 11.45 3.04
CA ALA A 107 22.06 10.47 2.33
C ALA A 107 22.74 9.47 3.28
N SER A 108 22.80 9.77 4.58
CA SER A 108 23.33 8.86 5.62
C SER A 108 22.41 7.68 5.89
N GLN A 109 21.14 7.71 5.42
CA GLN A 109 20.16 6.63 5.57
C GLN A 109 19.90 5.84 4.29
N GLY A 110 20.56 6.21 3.18
CA GLY A 110 20.45 5.53 1.90
C GLY A 110 19.13 5.74 1.17
N ASP A 111 18.33 6.73 1.58
CA ASP A 111 17.18 7.18 0.82
C ASP A 111 17.67 7.93 -0.42
N TRP A 112 16.95 7.77 -1.54
CA TRP A 112 17.36 8.39 -2.79
C TRP A 112 16.20 8.96 -3.60
N GLN A 113 16.52 9.96 -4.42
CA GLN A 113 15.60 10.59 -5.37
C GLN A 113 16.31 10.79 -6.71
N GLU A 114 15.86 10.07 -7.73
CA GLU A 114 16.39 10.13 -9.08
C GLU A 114 15.47 10.93 -10.00
N ASN A 115 16.07 11.78 -10.83
CA ASN A 115 15.33 12.65 -11.75
C ASN A 115 14.81 11.86 -12.96
N LEU A 116 13.50 11.80 -13.14
CA LEU A 116 12.82 11.13 -14.25
C LEU A 116 12.61 12.04 -15.48
N GLY A 117 12.98 13.30 -15.38
CA GLY A 117 12.80 14.31 -16.42
C GLY A 117 11.85 15.44 -16.01
N SER A 118 12.01 16.58 -16.68
CA SER A 118 11.17 17.75 -16.43
C SER A 118 9.72 17.49 -16.88
N GLY A 119 8.76 17.62 -16.00
CA GLY A 119 7.35 17.30 -16.24
C GLY A 119 6.99 15.83 -16.09
N ALA A 120 7.93 14.98 -15.66
CA ALA A 120 7.64 13.56 -15.41
C ALA A 120 6.54 13.40 -14.36
N SER A 121 5.49 12.65 -14.72
CA SER A 121 4.35 12.34 -13.84
C SER A 121 3.55 11.18 -14.44
N VAL A 122 3.34 10.14 -13.65
CA VAL A 122 2.57 8.96 -14.07
C VAL A 122 1.11 8.97 -13.61
N GLY A 123 0.74 9.91 -12.71
CA GLY A 123 -0.58 9.92 -12.08
C GLY A 123 -0.62 9.19 -10.73
N ALA A 124 -1.61 9.52 -9.91
CA ALA A 124 -1.72 9.01 -8.54
C ALA A 124 -2.09 7.52 -8.46
N THR A 125 -2.79 6.99 -9.46
CA THR A 125 -3.23 5.58 -9.53
C THR A 125 -2.14 4.61 -9.97
N ASN A 126 -1.04 5.11 -10.53
CA ASN A 126 0.02 4.27 -11.06
C ASN A 126 1.09 3.98 -10.01
N TYR A 127 1.75 2.85 -10.16
CA TYR A 127 2.74 2.33 -9.22
C TYR A 127 4.06 2.07 -9.94
N PRO A 128 5.21 2.26 -9.28
CA PRO A 128 6.42 1.59 -9.69
C PRO A 128 6.26 0.07 -9.55
N ALA A 129 7.22 -0.70 -10.05
CA ALA A 129 7.23 -2.14 -9.86
C ALA A 129 8.62 -2.60 -9.39
N LYS A 130 8.67 -3.49 -8.39
CA LYS A 130 9.91 -4.04 -7.84
C LYS A 130 9.99 -5.53 -8.08
N PHE A 131 11.17 -6.00 -8.40
CA PHE A 131 11.46 -7.44 -8.49
C PHE A 131 12.53 -7.84 -7.49
N THR A 132 12.25 -8.91 -6.73
CA THR A 132 13.17 -9.50 -5.77
C THR A 132 13.41 -10.94 -6.19
N PHE A 133 14.66 -11.28 -6.51
CA PHE A 133 15.00 -12.63 -6.96
C PHE A 133 14.98 -13.65 -5.84
N LEU A 134 15.37 -13.24 -4.63
CA LEU A 134 15.36 -14.11 -3.44
C LEU A 134 14.78 -13.33 -2.24
N LEU A 135 13.67 -13.81 -1.70
CA LEU A 135 13.05 -13.18 -0.52
C LEU A 135 13.93 -13.16 0.73
N SER A 136 14.87 -14.08 0.82
CA SER A 136 15.79 -14.23 1.98
C SER A 136 17.05 -13.36 1.89
N THR A 137 17.28 -12.65 0.77
CA THR A 137 18.48 -11.84 0.58
C THR A 137 18.14 -10.54 -0.15
N ALA A 138 18.76 -9.43 0.28
CA ALA A 138 18.76 -8.20 -0.49
C ALA A 138 19.96 -8.23 -1.46
N ASN A 139 19.70 -8.31 -2.75
CA ASN A 139 20.72 -8.46 -3.76
C ASN A 139 21.12 -7.09 -4.32
N CYS A 140 22.38 -6.70 -4.06
CA CYS A 140 23.01 -5.52 -4.65
C CYS A 140 23.44 -5.77 -6.11
N ALA A 141 23.85 -4.72 -6.83
CA ALA A 141 24.31 -4.80 -8.22
C ALA A 141 25.46 -5.80 -8.46
N SER A 142 26.24 -6.13 -7.43
CA SER A 142 27.30 -7.14 -7.52
C SER A 142 26.78 -8.59 -7.55
N ALA A 143 25.51 -8.81 -7.25
CA ALA A 143 24.91 -10.13 -7.33
C ALA A 143 24.65 -10.52 -8.81
N PRO A 144 24.65 -11.81 -9.15
CA PRO A 144 24.29 -12.26 -10.50
C PRO A 144 22.87 -11.87 -10.92
N GLN A 145 22.00 -11.69 -9.96
CA GLN A 145 20.59 -11.28 -10.12
C GLN A 145 20.30 -10.20 -9.06
N PRO A 146 20.62 -8.93 -9.34
CA PRO A 146 20.34 -7.84 -8.41
C PRO A 146 18.85 -7.56 -8.32
N ASP A 147 18.38 -7.19 -7.15
CA ASP A 147 17.03 -6.66 -6.99
C ASP A 147 16.93 -5.30 -7.67
N PHE A 148 15.80 -5.02 -8.30
CA PHE A 148 15.61 -3.78 -9.03
C PHE A 148 14.19 -3.24 -8.96
N VAL A 149 14.05 -1.94 -9.18
CA VAL A 149 12.77 -1.24 -9.21
C VAL A 149 12.63 -0.48 -10.52
N ILE A 150 11.43 -0.48 -11.09
CA ILE A 150 11.11 0.15 -12.37
C ILE A 150 10.16 1.31 -12.16
N TYR A 151 10.43 2.40 -12.88
CA TYR A 151 9.59 3.60 -12.93
C TYR A 151 9.24 3.94 -14.37
N GLY A 152 7.94 4.10 -14.66
CA GLY A 152 7.52 4.90 -15.82
C GLY A 152 7.88 6.36 -15.57
N THR A 153 8.27 7.08 -16.60
CA THR A 153 8.55 8.53 -16.47
C THR A 153 7.29 9.38 -16.65
N GLY A 154 6.27 8.83 -17.31
CA GLY A 154 5.08 9.58 -17.72
C GLY A 154 5.38 10.58 -18.86
N LEU A 155 6.56 10.48 -19.47
CA LEU A 155 6.99 11.29 -20.60
C LEU A 155 7.07 10.43 -21.86
N GLU A 156 6.83 11.05 -23.02
CA GLU A 156 7.07 10.42 -24.31
C GLU A 156 8.56 10.15 -24.49
N GLY A 157 8.90 8.94 -24.90
CA GLY A 157 10.29 8.55 -25.12
C GLY A 157 10.91 9.24 -26.34
N SER A 158 12.19 9.58 -26.22
CA SER A 158 13.00 10.15 -27.28
C SER A 158 14.46 9.69 -27.17
N SER A 159 15.33 10.13 -28.05
CA SER A 159 16.77 9.84 -27.94
C SER A 159 17.42 10.48 -26.70
N THR A 160 16.74 11.40 -26.02
CA THR A 160 17.23 12.13 -24.84
C THR A 160 16.29 12.06 -23.67
N GLN A 161 15.26 11.21 -23.72
CA GLN A 161 14.28 11.01 -22.65
C GLN A 161 13.80 9.56 -22.65
N ALA A 162 14.01 8.86 -21.54
CA ALA A 162 13.45 7.53 -21.34
C ALA A 162 11.94 7.59 -21.11
N SER A 163 11.19 6.62 -21.65
CA SER A 163 9.80 6.36 -21.24
C SER A 163 9.73 5.57 -19.95
N ILE A 164 10.73 4.68 -19.73
CA ILE A 164 10.80 3.77 -18.60
C ILE A 164 12.25 3.53 -18.18
N VAL A 165 12.48 3.43 -16.88
CA VAL A 165 13.83 3.24 -16.32
C VAL A 165 13.79 2.24 -15.17
N ALA A 166 14.82 1.45 -15.03
CA ALA A 166 15.05 0.58 -13.89
C ALA A 166 16.30 1.00 -13.12
N TYR A 167 16.23 0.83 -11.81
CA TYR A 167 17.36 1.06 -10.90
C TYR A 167 17.66 -0.22 -10.13
N ASP A 168 18.93 -0.60 -10.07
CA ASP A 168 19.47 -1.63 -9.18
C ASP A 168 20.35 -1.01 -8.09
N ASN A 169 21.06 -1.83 -7.30
CA ASN A 169 21.86 -1.37 -6.16
C ASN A 169 21.04 -0.48 -5.20
N ILE A 170 19.79 -0.83 -4.99
CA ILE A 170 18.76 0.03 -4.40
C ILE A 170 18.84 0.17 -2.88
N TYR A 171 19.64 -0.63 -2.19
CA TYR A 171 19.72 -0.66 -0.74
C TYR A 171 20.91 0.14 -0.19
N SER A 172 20.71 0.86 0.91
CA SER A 172 21.76 1.68 1.53
C SER A 172 22.99 0.89 1.98
N GLY A 173 22.81 -0.40 2.28
CA GLY A 173 23.92 -1.29 2.63
C GLY A 173 24.74 -1.79 1.44
N CYS A 174 24.33 -1.50 0.22
CA CYS A 174 25.10 -1.84 -0.97
C CYS A 174 26.35 -0.98 -1.11
N THR A 175 27.40 -1.53 -1.72
CA THR A 175 28.64 -0.80 -1.99
C THR A 175 28.54 0.00 -3.29
N GLY A 176 29.24 1.15 -3.35
CA GLY A 176 29.26 2.02 -4.54
C GLY A 176 28.12 3.05 -4.56
N THR A 177 27.74 3.45 -5.75
CA THR A 177 26.64 4.40 -5.96
C THR A 177 25.30 3.72 -5.71
N VAL A 178 24.42 4.35 -4.95
CA VAL A 178 23.06 3.91 -4.63
C VAL A 178 22.08 5.02 -5.02
N PRO A 179 21.12 4.76 -5.91
CA PRO A 179 21.01 3.58 -6.78
C PRO A 179 21.92 3.67 -8.02
N LEU A 180 21.98 2.58 -8.81
CA LEU A 180 22.53 2.59 -10.15
C LEU A 180 21.40 2.46 -11.17
N THR A 181 21.54 3.13 -12.33
CA THR A 181 20.65 2.84 -13.46
C THR A 181 20.98 1.44 -13.98
N TYR A 182 19.98 0.55 -13.95
CA TYR A 182 20.11 -0.82 -14.42
C TYR A 182 19.88 -0.93 -15.92
N TRP A 183 18.90 -0.19 -16.42
CA TRP A 183 18.62 0.04 -17.83
C TRP A 183 17.65 1.22 -17.99
N ALA A 184 17.62 1.84 -19.17
CA ALA A 184 16.68 2.91 -19.49
C ALA A 184 16.29 2.85 -20.98
N TYR A 185 14.98 2.87 -21.26
CA TYR A 185 14.49 2.70 -22.63
C TYR A 185 13.56 3.82 -23.07
N ASN A 186 13.77 4.21 -24.35
CA ASN A 186 12.77 4.90 -25.15
C ASN A 186 11.93 3.85 -25.89
N THR A 187 10.67 3.70 -25.54
CA THR A 187 9.71 2.77 -26.16
C THR A 187 8.86 3.43 -27.24
N GLY A 188 9.08 4.69 -27.52
CA GLY A 188 8.38 5.45 -28.56
C GLY A 188 6.99 5.96 -28.14
N GLY A 189 6.60 5.86 -26.85
CA GLY A 189 5.33 6.34 -26.34
C GLY A 189 5.43 6.87 -24.93
N GLN A 190 4.31 7.39 -24.43
CA GLN A 190 4.12 7.84 -23.06
C GLN A 190 3.50 6.72 -22.22
N ILE A 191 4.05 6.45 -21.05
CA ILE A 191 3.57 5.38 -20.14
C ILE A 191 2.88 6.04 -18.95
N LEU A 192 1.56 5.95 -18.92
CA LEU A 192 0.68 6.44 -17.85
C LEU A 192 -0.04 5.28 -17.14
N THR A 193 0.58 4.11 -17.14
CA THR A 193 0.07 2.88 -16.53
C THR A 193 1.15 2.21 -15.70
N SER A 194 0.73 1.35 -14.79
CA SER A 194 1.65 0.60 -13.95
C SER A 194 2.19 -0.62 -14.71
N PRO A 195 3.49 -0.90 -14.68
CA PRO A 195 4.05 -2.11 -15.28
C PRO A 195 3.78 -3.34 -14.42
N VAL A 196 3.72 -4.51 -15.07
CA VAL A 196 3.70 -5.84 -14.43
C VAL A 196 4.84 -6.71 -14.93
N TYR A 197 5.31 -7.63 -14.09
CA TYR A 197 6.39 -8.56 -14.42
C TYR A 197 5.89 -9.92 -14.88
N SER A 198 6.74 -10.64 -15.63
CA SER A 198 6.69 -12.09 -15.70
C SER A 198 7.10 -12.71 -14.36
N ASP A 199 6.75 -13.99 -14.14
CA ASP A 199 7.11 -14.76 -12.93
C ASP A 199 8.61 -14.71 -12.60
N ASP A 200 9.45 -14.77 -13.63
CA ASP A 200 10.91 -14.82 -13.52
C ASP A 200 11.58 -13.45 -13.54
N GLY A 201 10.79 -12.36 -13.67
CA GLY A 201 11.28 -10.99 -13.71
C GLY A 201 12.04 -10.60 -14.99
N THR A 202 12.12 -11.48 -15.98
CA THR A 202 12.89 -11.22 -17.22
C THR A 202 12.12 -10.41 -18.26
N GLN A 203 10.81 -10.28 -18.08
CA GLN A 203 9.90 -9.59 -18.99
C GLN A 203 8.96 -8.65 -18.24
N LEU A 204 8.46 -7.64 -18.96
CA LEU A 204 7.48 -6.66 -18.48
C LEU A 204 6.32 -6.56 -19.46
N ALA A 205 5.15 -6.19 -18.94
CA ALA A 205 4.06 -5.67 -19.75
C ALA A 205 3.52 -4.37 -19.15
N PHE A 206 3.17 -3.43 -20.00
CA PHE A 206 2.56 -2.14 -19.65
C PHE A 206 1.81 -1.59 -20.86
N VAL A 207 0.97 -0.60 -20.64
CA VAL A 207 0.29 0.11 -21.73
C VAL A 207 0.96 1.46 -21.96
N GLN A 208 1.16 1.80 -23.20
CA GLN A 208 1.64 3.12 -23.60
C GLN A 208 0.70 3.78 -24.60
N THR A 209 0.68 5.08 -24.61
CA THR A 209 0.05 5.89 -25.67
C THR A 209 1.11 6.35 -26.65
N ASN A 210 0.91 6.06 -27.92
CA ASN A 210 1.81 6.50 -28.97
C ASN A 210 1.45 7.91 -29.46
N PRO A 211 2.37 8.59 -30.17
CA PRO A 211 2.04 9.80 -30.92
C PRO A 211 0.85 9.54 -31.85
N GLY A 212 -0.23 10.31 -31.71
CA GLY A 212 -1.49 10.04 -32.39
C GLY A 212 -2.60 9.53 -31.47
N LEU A 213 -2.27 9.31 -30.18
CA LEU A 213 -3.18 8.93 -29.11
C LEU A 213 -3.76 7.50 -29.25
N GLU A 214 -2.97 6.57 -29.76
CA GLU A 214 -3.34 5.15 -29.83
C GLU A 214 -2.79 4.39 -28.63
N GLY A 215 -3.64 3.68 -27.90
CA GLY A 215 -3.27 2.80 -26.79
C GLY A 215 -2.66 1.48 -27.30
N ASN A 216 -1.50 1.11 -26.77
CA ASN A 216 -0.77 -0.10 -27.14
C ASN A 216 -0.36 -0.88 -25.89
N LEU A 217 -0.64 -2.18 -25.87
CA LEU A 217 0.04 -3.10 -24.95
C LEU A 217 1.47 -3.32 -25.43
N VAL A 218 2.43 -3.09 -24.56
CA VAL A 218 3.85 -3.31 -24.79
C VAL A 218 4.32 -4.48 -23.95
N LEU A 219 5.07 -5.41 -24.59
CA LEU A 219 5.83 -6.44 -23.89
C LEU A 219 7.33 -6.19 -24.16
N LEU A 220 8.12 -6.29 -23.12
CA LEU A 220 9.52 -5.93 -23.10
C LEU A 220 10.35 -7.01 -22.42
N LYS A 221 11.35 -7.56 -23.10
CA LYS A 221 12.48 -8.29 -22.50
C LYS A 221 13.63 -7.32 -22.33
N TRP A 222 14.07 -7.11 -21.11
CA TRP A 222 15.11 -6.15 -20.77
C TRP A 222 16.52 -6.78 -20.73
N ALA A 223 17.53 -5.97 -20.78
CA ALA A 223 18.91 -6.34 -20.51
C ALA A 223 19.60 -5.27 -19.66
N ALA A 224 20.49 -5.72 -18.75
CA ALA A 224 21.31 -4.82 -17.97
C ALA A 224 22.23 -3.98 -18.86
N SER A 225 22.43 -2.70 -18.50
CA SER A 225 23.29 -1.77 -19.21
C SER A 225 24.08 -0.90 -18.22
N THR A 226 25.26 -0.46 -18.63
CA THR A 226 26.08 0.51 -17.87
C THR A 226 26.23 1.85 -18.58
N THR A 227 25.56 2.04 -19.70
CA THR A 227 25.69 3.23 -20.57
C THR A 227 24.39 4.01 -20.70
N GLU A 228 23.28 3.41 -20.30
CA GLU A 228 21.96 4.02 -20.40
C GLU A 228 21.63 4.86 -19.16
N GLY A 229 20.73 5.81 -19.37
CA GLY A 229 20.17 6.66 -18.31
C GLY A 229 18.91 7.35 -18.78
N VAL A 230 18.24 8.07 -17.89
CA VAL A 230 17.00 8.79 -18.21
C VAL A 230 17.21 9.75 -19.39
N GLY A 231 18.35 10.46 -19.43
CA GLY A 231 18.71 11.40 -20.51
C GLY A 231 19.47 10.79 -21.70
N SER A 232 19.76 9.48 -21.65
CA SER A 232 20.47 8.75 -22.71
C SER A 232 19.94 7.32 -22.85
N PRO A 233 18.63 7.16 -23.10
CA PRO A 233 18.04 5.84 -23.17
C PRO A 233 18.41 5.10 -24.46
N MET A 234 18.36 3.77 -24.40
CA MET A 234 18.35 2.96 -25.62
C MET A 234 16.98 3.06 -26.29
N THR A 235 16.97 3.39 -27.57
CA THR A 235 15.72 3.39 -28.36
C THR A 235 15.41 1.96 -28.82
N LEU A 236 14.22 1.49 -28.47
CA LEU A 236 13.73 0.18 -28.87
C LEU A 236 12.82 0.29 -30.09
N THR A 237 12.85 -0.73 -30.92
CA THR A 237 11.95 -0.89 -32.06
C THR A 237 11.04 -2.10 -31.82
N SER A 238 9.75 -1.93 -32.09
CA SER A 238 8.79 -3.04 -31.98
C SER A 238 9.06 -4.10 -33.04
N GLU A 239 9.10 -5.34 -32.59
CA GLU A 239 9.22 -6.54 -33.44
C GLU A 239 7.85 -7.24 -33.50
N SER A 240 7.73 -8.21 -34.42
CA SER A 240 6.55 -9.10 -34.41
C SER A 240 6.52 -9.95 -33.13
N ALA A 241 5.33 -10.34 -32.68
CA ALA A 241 5.17 -11.18 -31.49
C ALA A 241 5.98 -12.50 -31.58
N THR A 242 6.11 -13.06 -32.78
CA THR A 242 6.90 -14.29 -32.99
C THR A 242 8.41 -14.03 -32.82
N LEU A 243 8.94 -12.94 -33.32
CA LEU A 243 10.35 -12.55 -33.13
C LEU A 243 10.60 -12.23 -31.66
N TYR A 244 9.72 -11.49 -31.03
CA TYR A 244 9.77 -11.22 -29.59
C TYR A 244 9.83 -12.50 -28.76
N ALA A 245 8.95 -13.48 -29.05
CA ALA A 245 8.93 -14.75 -28.33
C ALA A 245 10.26 -15.49 -28.42
N SER A 246 10.88 -15.47 -29.59
CA SER A 246 12.17 -16.14 -29.89
C SER A 246 13.39 -15.26 -29.62
N CYS A 247 13.21 -14.04 -29.10
CA CYS A 247 14.30 -13.07 -28.87
C CYS A 247 15.56 -13.73 -28.28
N PRO A 248 16.64 -13.85 -29.04
CA PRO A 248 17.82 -14.58 -28.60
C PRO A 248 18.73 -13.71 -27.72
N THR A 249 18.62 -12.40 -27.85
CA THR A 249 19.48 -11.43 -27.14
C THR A 249 18.65 -10.21 -26.77
N PRO A 250 18.17 -10.09 -25.52
CA PRO A 250 17.52 -8.88 -25.05
C PRO A 250 18.46 -7.64 -25.16
N PRO A 251 17.92 -6.39 -25.25
CA PRO A 251 16.49 -6.09 -25.09
C PRO A 251 15.69 -6.29 -26.38
N CYS A 252 14.44 -6.76 -26.24
CA CYS A 252 13.49 -6.90 -27.33
C CYS A 252 12.12 -6.38 -26.90
N MET A 253 11.39 -5.78 -27.84
CA MET A 253 10.07 -5.21 -27.57
C MET A 253 9.06 -5.60 -28.65
N THR A 254 7.82 -5.87 -28.26
CA THR A 254 6.69 -5.96 -29.17
C THR A 254 5.53 -5.11 -28.69
N THR A 255 4.74 -4.59 -29.61
CA THR A 255 3.55 -3.78 -29.31
C THR A 255 2.33 -4.37 -29.96
N ILE A 256 1.20 -4.34 -29.26
CA ILE A 256 -0.10 -4.80 -29.76
C ILE A 256 -1.08 -3.63 -29.62
N LEU A 257 -1.56 -3.14 -30.75
CA LEU A 257 -2.54 -2.06 -30.79
C LEU A 257 -3.88 -2.53 -30.21
N LEU A 258 -4.42 -1.79 -29.24
CA LEU A 258 -5.74 -2.04 -28.70
C LEU A 258 -6.79 -1.56 -29.69
N THR A 259 -7.69 -2.45 -30.10
CA THR A 259 -8.79 -2.11 -31.00
C THR A 259 -10.08 -2.77 -30.52
N ASN A 260 -11.19 -2.04 -30.61
CA ASN A 260 -12.50 -2.59 -30.26
C ASN A 260 -12.95 -3.71 -31.20
N THR A 261 -14.14 -4.26 -31.01
CA THR A 261 -14.71 -5.33 -31.84
C THR A 261 -14.85 -4.93 -33.30
N SER A 262 -15.02 -3.65 -33.61
CA SER A 262 -15.13 -3.10 -34.96
C SER A 262 -13.76 -2.84 -35.62
N GLY A 263 -12.65 -3.04 -34.90
CA GLY A 263 -11.31 -2.74 -35.34
C GLY A 263 -10.92 -1.26 -35.27
N THR A 264 -11.70 -0.45 -34.55
CA THR A 264 -11.33 0.97 -34.28
C THR A 264 -10.27 0.99 -33.20
N PRO A 265 -9.12 1.66 -33.42
CA PRO A 265 -8.09 1.82 -32.39
C PRO A 265 -8.65 2.49 -31.15
N ALA A 266 -8.24 2.01 -29.98
CA ALA A 266 -8.45 2.71 -28.74
C ALA A 266 -7.66 3.99 -28.76
N ASN A 267 -8.27 5.07 -28.27
CA ASN A 267 -7.53 6.28 -27.94
C ASN A 267 -6.62 6.00 -26.73
N ASP A 268 -6.17 7.02 -26.05
CA ASP A 268 -5.44 6.89 -24.81
C ASP A 268 -6.20 6.04 -23.78
N THR A 269 -5.47 5.27 -23.00
CA THR A 269 -6.03 4.57 -21.84
C THR A 269 -5.10 4.69 -20.64
N THR A 270 -5.71 4.92 -19.47
CA THR A 270 -5.03 4.90 -18.17
C THR A 270 -5.18 3.55 -17.46
N SER A 271 -5.83 2.58 -18.11
CA SER A 271 -6.02 1.22 -17.58
C SER A 271 -4.69 0.47 -17.55
N SER A 272 -4.20 0.12 -16.37
CA SER A 272 -3.03 -0.73 -16.20
C SER A 272 -3.32 -2.17 -16.58
N PHE A 273 -2.34 -2.87 -17.15
CA PHE A 273 -2.47 -4.25 -17.59
C PHE A 273 -2.45 -5.20 -16.38
N PHE A 274 -3.49 -6.01 -16.18
CA PHE A 274 -3.52 -7.06 -15.16
C PHE A 274 -3.05 -8.38 -15.75
N TYR A 275 -2.20 -9.10 -15.01
CA TYR A 275 -1.65 -10.38 -15.42
C TYR A 275 -1.97 -11.49 -14.41
N ASP A 276 -2.53 -12.62 -14.89
CA ASP A 276 -2.70 -13.85 -14.13
C ASP A 276 -1.54 -14.81 -14.39
N TYR A 277 -0.73 -15.02 -13.38
CA TYR A 277 0.48 -15.85 -13.43
C TYR A 277 0.19 -17.33 -13.70
N ALA A 278 -0.97 -17.82 -13.21
CA ALA A 278 -1.32 -19.23 -13.32
C ALA A 278 -1.69 -19.63 -14.77
N SER A 279 -2.40 -18.75 -15.47
CA SER A 279 -2.91 -19.03 -16.82
C SER A 279 -2.12 -18.37 -17.95
N ASP A 280 -1.08 -17.58 -17.65
CA ASP A 280 -0.38 -16.73 -18.62
C ASP A 280 -1.34 -15.88 -19.45
N THR A 281 -2.32 -15.28 -18.75
CA THR A 281 -3.39 -14.48 -19.37
C THR A 281 -3.40 -13.09 -18.77
N GLY A 282 -3.71 -12.06 -19.56
CA GLY A 282 -3.83 -10.71 -19.05
C GLY A 282 -4.99 -9.94 -19.67
N TRP A 283 -5.35 -8.86 -19.01
CA TRP A 283 -6.48 -7.99 -19.40
C TRP A 283 -6.12 -6.52 -19.28
N VAL A 284 -6.77 -5.71 -20.13
CA VAL A 284 -6.70 -4.24 -20.06
C VAL A 284 -8.01 -3.65 -20.57
N GLY A 285 -8.45 -2.57 -19.96
CA GLY A 285 -9.57 -1.76 -20.43
C GLY A 285 -9.13 -0.71 -21.45
N ASP A 286 -10.06 -0.22 -22.27
CA ASP A 286 -9.79 0.87 -23.20
C ASP A 286 -10.74 2.06 -23.03
N SER A 287 -10.46 3.16 -23.74
CA SER A 287 -11.27 4.38 -23.72
C SER A 287 -12.63 4.25 -24.39
N HIS A 288 -12.87 3.16 -25.14
CA HIS A 288 -14.14 2.89 -25.83
C HIS A 288 -15.02 1.87 -25.09
N GLY A 289 -14.66 1.48 -23.86
CA GLY A 289 -15.44 0.55 -23.06
C GLY A 289 -15.24 -0.91 -23.42
N SER A 290 -14.12 -1.25 -24.08
CA SER A 290 -13.75 -2.61 -24.40
C SER A 290 -12.76 -3.15 -23.40
N LEU A 291 -13.01 -4.37 -22.92
CA LEU A 291 -12.08 -5.15 -22.11
C LEU A 291 -11.38 -6.14 -23.03
N HIS A 292 -10.06 -6.01 -23.14
CA HIS A 292 -9.19 -6.86 -23.97
C HIS A 292 -8.65 -8.02 -23.16
N LYS A 293 -8.39 -9.16 -23.82
CA LYS A 293 -7.79 -10.37 -23.23
C LYS A 293 -6.64 -10.85 -24.08
N PHE A 294 -5.52 -11.19 -23.43
CA PHE A 294 -4.31 -11.67 -24.07
C PHE A 294 -3.90 -13.03 -23.50
N THR A 295 -3.58 -13.98 -24.37
CA THR A 295 -2.98 -15.26 -23.99
C THR A 295 -2.35 -15.94 -25.22
N PRO A 296 -1.12 -16.47 -25.15
CA PRO A 296 -0.17 -16.30 -24.05
C PRO A 296 0.28 -14.84 -23.93
N VAL A 297 0.81 -14.46 -22.75
CA VAL A 297 1.44 -13.15 -22.54
C VAL A 297 2.96 -13.27 -22.56
N PHE A 298 3.54 -13.98 -21.58
CA PHE A 298 5.00 -14.10 -21.45
C PHE A 298 5.55 -15.46 -21.87
N LYS A 299 4.73 -16.52 -21.89
CA LYS A 299 5.17 -17.91 -22.16
C LYS A 299 5.00 -18.32 -23.64
N GLY A 300 5.16 -17.36 -24.56
CA GLY A 300 5.05 -17.61 -26.00
C GLY A 300 4.99 -16.32 -26.82
N ALA A 301 4.45 -16.42 -28.04
CA ALA A 301 4.18 -15.23 -28.85
C ALA A 301 2.91 -14.55 -28.31
N PRO A 302 3.00 -13.34 -27.75
CA PRO A 302 1.85 -12.68 -27.13
C PRO A 302 0.76 -12.41 -28.17
N ALA A 303 -0.49 -12.68 -27.80
CA ALA A 303 -1.61 -12.53 -28.72
C ALA A 303 -2.88 -12.06 -28.01
N GLU A 304 -3.58 -11.12 -28.63
CA GLU A 304 -4.93 -10.75 -28.23
C GLU A 304 -5.94 -11.83 -28.67
N ILE A 305 -6.86 -12.19 -27.79
CA ILE A 305 -7.96 -13.08 -28.12
C ILE A 305 -9.07 -12.28 -28.79
N ARG A 306 -9.38 -12.65 -30.03
CA ARG A 306 -10.42 -12.01 -30.86
C ARG A 306 -11.52 -12.99 -31.27
N THR A 307 -11.78 -14.00 -30.44
CA THR A 307 -12.81 -15.02 -30.65
C THR A 307 -13.57 -15.27 -29.35
N GLY A 308 -14.74 -15.90 -29.44
CA GLY A 308 -15.53 -16.23 -28.25
C GLY A 308 -16.06 -15.00 -27.49
N GLY A 309 -16.35 -13.91 -28.19
CA GLY A 309 -16.88 -12.69 -27.60
C GLY A 309 -15.83 -11.67 -27.14
N TRP A 310 -14.56 -11.94 -27.36
CA TRP A 310 -13.45 -11.00 -27.03
C TRP A 310 -13.01 -10.17 -28.23
N PRO A 311 -12.56 -8.89 -28.06
CA PRO A 311 -12.69 -8.10 -26.83
C PRO A 311 -14.14 -7.93 -26.42
N VAL A 312 -14.40 -7.69 -25.11
CA VAL A 312 -15.74 -7.54 -24.56
C VAL A 312 -16.11 -6.07 -24.44
N GLU A 313 -17.08 -5.60 -25.17
CA GLU A 313 -17.71 -4.29 -24.94
C GLU A 313 -18.67 -4.41 -23.75
N VAL A 314 -18.25 -3.92 -22.57
CA VAL A 314 -19.00 -4.15 -21.33
C VAL A 314 -20.33 -3.40 -21.26
N ASN A 315 -20.46 -2.31 -22.01
CA ASN A 315 -21.70 -1.52 -22.13
C ASN A 315 -21.84 -0.94 -23.55
N PRO A 316 -22.18 -1.75 -24.55
CA PRO A 316 -22.19 -1.30 -25.95
C PRO A 316 -23.23 -0.22 -26.28
N LEU A 317 -24.24 -0.05 -25.42
CA LEU A 317 -25.27 1.00 -25.60
C LEU A 317 -24.82 2.38 -25.09
N ASN A 318 -23.90 2.42 -24.17
CA ASN A 318 -23.34 3.65 -23.60
C ASN A 318 -21.89 3.40 -23.14
N PRO A 319 -20.96 3.29 -24.11
CA PRO A 319 -19.58 2.97 -23.80
C PRO A 319 -18.90 4.12 -23.06
N ASN A 320 -18.22 3.79 -21.97
CA ASN A 320 -17.39 4.71 -21.21
C ASN A 320 -15.98 4.11 -21.11
N ALA A 321 -14.98 4.96 -20.93
CA ALA A 321 -13.62 4.51 -20.66
C ALA A 321 -13.58 3.59 -19.45
N LEU A 322 -12.84 2.50 -19.56
CA LEU A 322 -12.64 1.53 -18.49
C LEU A 322 -11.42 1.88 -17.65
N GLY A 323 -11.55 1.69 -16.35
CA GLY A 323 -10.42 1.68 -15.42
C GLY A 323 -9.61 0.38 -15.50
N GLU A 324 -8.82 0.12 -14.48
CA GLU A 324 -7.96 -1.05 -14.38
C GLU A 324 -8.81 -2.31 -14.13
N PRO A 325 -8.67 -3.39 -14.92
CA PRO A 325 -9.32 -4.66 -14.64
C PRO A 325 -8.59 -5.42 -13.54
N VAL A 326 -9.33 -6.19 -12.75
CA VAL A 326 -8.77 -7.09 -11.73
C VAL A 326 -9.38 -8.47 -11.91
N ASN A 327 -8.54 -9.47 -12.11
CA ASN A 327 -8.98 -10.86 -12.21
C ASN A 327 -8.94 -11.52 -10.83
N ASP A 328 -10.03 -12.19 -10.47
CA ASP A 328 -10.03 -13.15 -9.37
C ASP A 328 -9.62 -14.53 -9.90
N SER A 329 -8.41 -14.95 -9.57
CA SER A 329 -7.88 -16.26 -10.00
C SER A 329 -8.68 -17.45 -9.44
N ALA A 330 -9.41 -17.25 -8.33
CA ALA A 330 -10.21 -18.32 -7.72
C ALA A 330 -11.53 -18.59 -8.47
N SER A 331 -12.20 -17.56 -8.96
CA SER A 331 -13.44 -17.68 -9.77
C SER A 331 -13.17 -17.63 -11.27
N GLY A 332 -12.08 -17.00 -11.69
CA GLY A 332 -11.75 -16.68 -13.06
C GLY A 332 -12.50 -15.45 -13.60
N ASN A 333 -13.31 -14.77 -12.78
CA ASN A 333 -14.01 -13.58 -13.16
C ASN A 333 -13.05 -12.37 -13.24
N VAL A 334 -13.37 -11.44 -14.13
CA VAL A 334 -12.67 -10.16 -14.23
C VAL A 334 -13.62 -9.04 -13.83
N PHE A 335 -13.16 -8.17 -12.93
CA PHE A 335 -13.91 -7.00 -12.49
C PHE A 335 -13.28 -5.75 -13.07
N VAL A 336 -14.08 -4.85 -13.62
CA VAL A 336 -13.62 -3.58 -14.19
C VAL A 336 -14.67 -2.49 -13.97
N GLY A 337 -14.23 -1.32 -13.56
CA GLY A 337 -15.08 -0.13 -13.45
C GLY A 337 -15.06 0.70 -14.71
N ASP A 338 -16.09 1.56 -14.89
CA ASP A 338 -16.12 2.51 -15.99
C ASP A 338 -16.23 3.98 -15.49
N ALA A 339 -15.93 4.92 -16.36
CA ALA A 339 -16.08 6.35 -16.08
C ALA A 339 -17.53 6.79 -15.84
N GLY A 340 -18.52 5.93 -16.11
CA GLY A 340 -19.93 6.13 -15.79
C GLY A 340 -20.29 5.69 -14.36
N GLY A 341 -19.36 5.17 -13.59
CA GLY A 341 -19.54 4.77 -12.20
C GLY A 341 -20.20 3.40 -12.01
N TYR A 342 -20.09 2.51 -12.97
CA TYR A 342 -20.56 1.13 -12.88
C TYR A 342 -19.40 0.17 -12.74
N LEU A 343 -19.60 -0.91 -11.99
CA LEU A 343 -18.72 -2.05 -11.93
C LEU A 343 -19.26 -3.18 -12.81
N TYR A 344 -18.39 -3.81 -13.59
CA TYR A 344 -18.74 -4.95 -14.43
C TYR A 344 -18.00 -6.20 -13.95
N LEU A 345 -18.70 -7.32 -13.96
CA LEU A 345 -18.15 -8.65 -13.84
C LEU A 345 -18.17 -9.27 -15.22
N VAL A 346 -17.02 -9.72 -15.70
CA VAL A 346 -16.87 -10.41 -16.98
C VAL A 346 -16.39 -11.83 -16.70
N THR A 347 -17.19 -12.81 -17.13
CA THR A 347 -16.85 -14.23 -16.95
C THR A 347 -15.71 -14.65 -17.88
N PRO A 348 -15.02 -15.77 -17.63
CA PRO A 348 -13.97 -16.30 -18.53
C PRO A 348 -14.43 -16.45 -19.99
N THR A 349 -15.73 -16.64 -20.22
CA THR A 349 -16.35 -16.79 -21.55
C THR A 349 -16.89 -15.48 -22.15
N GLY A 350 -16.63 -14.33 -21.52
CA GLY A 350 -17.05 -13.03 -22.02
C GLY A 350 -18.48 -12.62 -21.66
N GLY A 351 -19.17 -13.37 -20.78
CA GLY A 351 -20.48 -12.97 -20.26
C GLY A 351 -20.36 -11.77 -19.31
N VAL A 352 -21.18 -10.73 -19.48
CA VAL A 352 -21.12 -9.48 -18.72
C VAL A 352 -22.28 -9.37 -17.74
N THR A 353 -21.97 -9.03 -16.48
CA THR A 353 -22.95 -8.60 -15.48
C THR A 353 -22.61 -7.18 -15.03
N LYS A 354 -23.56 -6.26 -15.15
CA LYS A 354 -23.43 -4.85 -14.77
C LYS A 354 -24.02 -4.62 -13.38
N SER A 355 -23.31 -3.94 -12.50
CA SER A 355 -23.81 -3.48 -11.18
C SER A 355 -24.90 -2.39 -11.32
N GLY A 356 -25.53 -1.98 -10.22
CA GLY A 356 -26.14 -0.65 -10.12
C GLY A 356 -25.05 0.42 -10.24
N GLN A 357 -25.45 1.68 -10.50
CA GLN A 357 -24.47 2.76 -10.47
C GLN A 357 -23.98 2.96 -9.03
N LEU A 358 -22.67 2.92 -8.84
CA LEU A 358 -22.01 3.04 -7.53
C LEU A 358 -21.37 4.41 -7.34
N ASP A 359 -20.78 4.98 -8.41
CA ASP A 359 -20.20 6.31 -8.39
C ASP A 359 -21.01 7.26 -9.29
N PHE A 360 -21.52 8.33 -8.70
CA PHE A 360 -22.23 9.41 -9.39
C PHE A 360 -21.35 10.64 -9.63
N GLY A 361 -20.05 10.52 -9.36
CA GLY A 361 -19.06 11.57 -9.47
C GLY A 361 -18.17 11.43 -10.70
N VAL A 362 -16.93 10.97 -10.48
CA VAL A 362 -15.90 10.86 -11.53
C VAL A 362 -15.83 9.48 -12.19
N GLY A 363 -16.55 8.49 -11.62
CA GLY A 363 -16.46 7.10 -12.05
C GLY A 363 -15.20 6.41 -11.52
N PHE A 364 -14.86 5.26 -12.10
CA PHE A 364 -13.77 4.40 -11.67
C PHE A 364 -12.59 4.49 -12.64
N GLU A 365 -11.52 5.16 -12.23
CA GLU A 365 -10.24 5.16 -12.95
C GLU A 365 -9.37 3.98 -12.50
N GLN A 366 -9.40 3.66 -11.20
CA GLN A 366 -8.65 2.58 -10.59
C GLN A 366 -9.50 1.30 -10.49
N GLY A 367 -8.84 0.15 -10.55
CA GLY A 367 -9.49 -1.15 -10.40
C GLY A 367 -10.10 -1.35 -9.01
N PRO A 368 -11.08 -2.26 -8.87
CA PRO A 368 -11.63 -2.63 -7.59
C PRO A 368 -10.61 -3.39 -6.75
N PHE A 369 -10.91 -3.60 -5.48
CA PHE A 369 -10.17 -4.47 -4.58
C PHE A 369 -10.90 -5.81 -4.47
N VAL A 370 -10.22 -6.93 -4.69
CA VAL A 370 -10.82 -8.27 -4.69
C VAL A 370 -10.24 -9.12 -3.57
N ASP A 371 -11.08 -9.63 -2.66
CA ASP A 371 -10.71 -10.72 -1.76
C ASP A 371 -11.06 -12.06 -2.41
N SER A 372 -10.06 -12.70 -3.02
CA SER A 372 -10.21 -14.00 -3.69
C SER A 372 -10.59 -15.15 -2.77
N THR A 373 -10.32 -15.05 -1.47
CA THR A 373 -10.69 -16.08 -0.49
C THR A 373 -12.14 -15.94 -0.05
N ALA A 374 -12.54 -14.72 0.33
CA ALA A 374 -13.89 -14.44 0.81
C ALA A 374 -14.91 -14.28 -0.33
N GLY A 375 -14.47 -14.08 -1.58
CA GLY A 375 -15.34 -13.82 -2.73
C GLY A 375 -16.07 -12.47 -2.57
N VAL A 376 -15.33 -11.40 -2.27
CA VAL A 376 -15.86 -10.05 -2.11
C VAL A 376 -15.09 -9.06 -2.96
N VAL A 377 -15.81 -8.16 -3.60
CA VAL A 377 -15.26 -7.09 -4.44
C VAL A 377 -15.59 -5.75 -3.82
N TYR A 378 -14.59 -4.91 -3.58
CA TYR A 378 -14.76 -3.58 -3.02
C TYR A 378 -14.52 -2.52 -4.08
N ALA A 379 -15.44 -1.54 -4.17
CA ALA A 379 -15.34 -0.40 -5.07
C ALA A 379 -15.33 0.92 -4.27
N PHE A 380 -14.55 1.89 -4.75
CA PHE A 380 -14.27 3.16 -4.07
C PHE A 380 -14.87 4.30 -4.88
N ALA A 381 -15.95 4.88 -4.40
CA ALA A 381 -16.75 5.86 -5.13
C ALA A 381 -16.55 7.28 -4.59
N SER A 382 -16.39 8.22 -5.50
CA SER A 382 -16.25 9.64 -5.17
C SER A 382 -17.57 10.29 -4.71
N SER A 383 -18.71 9.72 -5.09
CA SER A 383 -20.05 10.24 -4.73
C SER A 383 -21.14 9.16 -4.73
N ASP A 384 -21.87 9.04 -3.63
CA ASP A 384 -23.03 8.12 -3.47
C ASP A 384 -24.37 8.69 -3.95
N ASN A 385 -24.44 9.96 -4.29
CA ASN A 385 -25.65 10.69 -4.73
C ASN A 385 -26.87 10.58 -3.78
N LYS A 386 -26.66 10.35 -2.49
CA LYS A 386 -27.76 10.17 -1.52
C LYS A 386 -28.16 11.43 -0.78
N GLY A 387 -27.33 12.46 -0.79
CA GLY A 387 -27.61 13.73 -0.13
C GLY A 387 -27.75 13.63 1.40
N ASN A 388 -27.21 12.57 2.01
CA ASN A 388 -27.37 12.27 3.44
C ASN A 388 -26.08 12.50 4.26
N CYS A 389 -25.06 13.05 3.67
CA CYS A 389 -23.87 13.55 4.37
C CYS A 389 -24.17 14.81 5.18
N THR A 390 -23.27 15.17 6.07
CA THR A 390 -23.34 16.40 6.86
C THR A 390 -23.55 17.61 5.94
N GLY A 391 -24.61 18.38 6.18
CA GLY A 391 -24.99 19.54 5.36
C GLY A 391 -25.84 19.21 4.13
N GLY A 392 -26.36 17.99 3.98
CA GLY A 392 -27.18 17.57 2.85
C GLY A 392 -26.39 17.32 1.57
N ALA A 393 -25.08 17.15 1.66
CA ALA A 393 -24.20 16.83 0.54
C ALA A 393 -24.20 15.32 0.25
N ASN A 394 -23.67 14.93 -0.93
CA ASN A 394 -23.35 13.56 -1.25
C ASN A 394 -22.10 13.11 -0.49
N CYS A 395 -21.89 11.80 -0.32
CA CYS A 395 -20.75 11.24 0.35
C CYS A 395 -19.81 10.52 -0.62
N ALA A 396 -18.51 10.56 -0.33
CA ALA A 396 -17.60 9.53 -0.81
C ALA A 396 -17.94 8.21 -0.09
N ALA A 397 -17.88 7.09 -0.78
CA ALA A 397 -18.35 5.81 -0.26
C ALA A 397 -17.50 4.63 -0.70
N VAL A 398 -17.49 3.58 0.14
CA VAL A 398 -16.98 2.27 -0.23
C VAL A 398 -18.16 1.31 -0.35
N TYR A 399 -18.16 0.53 -1.42
CA TYR A 399 -19.13 -0.52 -1.67
C TYR A 399 -18.46 -1.89 -1.57
N ALA A 400 -19.19 -2.88 -1.04
CA ALA A 400 -18.77 -4.28 -1.03
C ALA A 400 -19.84 -5.14 -1.72
N LEU A 401 -19.43 -5.84 -2.78
CA LEU A 401 -20.27 -6.73 -3.58
C LEU A 401 -19.74 -8.17 -3.48
N SER A 402 -20.63 -9.17 -3.61
CA SER A 402 -20.22 -10.58 -3.69
C SER A 402 -19.59 -10.91 -5.04
N ASP A 403 -18.68 -11.88 -5.07
CA ASP A 403 -18.25 -12.54 -6.31
C ASP A 403 -18.94 -13.92 -6.43
N PRO A 404 -19.84 -14.14 -7.41
CA PRO A 404 -20.39 -13.16 -8.36
C PRO A 404 -21.46 -12.26 -7.73
N PHE A 405 -21.62 -11.03 -8.23
CA PHE A 405 -22.76 -10.18 -7.93
C PHE A 405 -23.86 -10.30 -8.99
N SER A 406 -25.09 -9.95 -8.61
CA SER A 406 -26.25 -9.93 -9.53
C SER A 406 -26.35 -8.61 -10.28
N ALA A 407 -26.96 -8.64 -11.47
CA ALA A 407 -27.21 -7.44 -12.26
C ALA A 407 -28.01 -6.39 -11.46
N GLY A 408 -27.56 -5.13 -11.52
CA GLY A 408 -28.15 -4.02 -10.77
C GLY A 408 -27.84 -3.98 -9.28
N SER A 409 -27.03 -4.92 -8.76
CA SER A 409 -26.62 -4.92 -7.34
C SER A 409 -25.73 -3.73 -7.02
N THR A 410 -25.94 -3.13 -5.84
CA THR A 410 -25.05 -2.13 -5.24
C THR A 410 -24.30 -2.65 -4.00
N GLY A 411 -24.56 -3.90 -3.59
CA GLY A 411 -23.94 -4.48 -2.42
C GLY A 411 -24.23 -3.73 -1.11
N SER A 412 -23.32 -3.85 -0.15
CA SER A 412 -23.32 -3.04 1.07
C SER A 412 -22.48 -1.78 0.88
N GLU A 413 -22.78 -0.71 1.63
CA GLU A 413 -22.15 0.59 1.48
C GLU A 413 -21.76 1.18 2.83
N VAL A 414 -20.65 1.92 2.87
CA VAL A 414 -20.30 2.81 3.97
C VAL A 414 -19.80 4.15 3.44
N GLN A 415 -20.26 5.21 4.07
CA GLN A 415 -19.85 6.58 3.75
C GLN A 415 -18.52 6.92 4.44
N VAL A 416 -17.61 7.55 3.70
CA VAL A 416 -16.28 7.96 4.18
C VAL A 416 -16.08 9.48 3.99
N GLY A 417 -17.06 10.20 4.49
CA GLY A 417 -17.08 11.65 4.50
C GLY A 417 -17.81 12.28 3.31
N THR A 418 -17.74 13.59 3.23
CA THR A 418 -18.45 14.39 2.25
C THR A 418 -17.83 14.25 0.87
N SER A 419 -18.65 14.05 -0.16
CA SER A 419 -18.18 14.06 -1.54
C SER A 419 -17.59 15.43 -1.89
N THR A 420 -16.44 15.42 -2.57
CA THR A 420 -15.82 16.64 -3.12
C THR A 420 -16.23 16.91 -4.57
N VAL A 421 -17.14 16.10 -5.12
CA VAL A 421 -17.66 16.28 -6.46
C VAL A 421 -18.58 17.48 -6.49
N THR A 422 -17.99 18.66 -6.72
CA THR A 422 -18.74 19.91 -6.92
C THR A 422 -18.19 20.60 -8.17
N GLY A 423 -19.00 20.62 -9.23
CA GLY A 423 -18.65 21.37 -10.44
C GLY A 423 -17.58 20.69 -11.31
N THR A 424 -16.64 21.46 -11.84
CA THR A 424 -15.72 21.05 -12.91
C THR A 424 -14.41 20.37 -12.46
N ASN A 425 -14.19 20.16 -11.15
CA ASN A 425 -12.96 19.56 -10.60
C ASN A 425 -13.28 18.61 -9.44
N PRO A 426 -13.90 17.47 -9.71
CA PRO A 426 -14.16 16.47 -8.67
C PRO A 426 -12.84 15.79 -8.25
N ASN A 427 -12.70 15.53 -6.95
CA ASN A 427 -11.61 14.70 -6.45
C ASN A 427 -12.00 13.22 -6.55
N PRO A 428 -11.25 12.40 -7.26
CA PRO A 428 -11.47 10.96 -7.28
C PRO A 428 -11.21 10.36 -5.89
N MET A 429 -11.77 9.19 -5.67
CA MET A 429 -11.48 8.36 -4.52
C MET A 429 -10.75 7.12 -5.00
N TYR A 430 -9.60 6.83 -4.37
CA TYR A 430 -8.73 5.75 -4.79
C TYR A 430 -8.75 4.59 -3.79
N LEU A 431 -8.06 3.53 -4.16
CA LEU A 431 -7.97 2.27 -3.45
C LEU A 431 -7.57 2.46 -1.98
N GLY A 432 -8.30 1.78 -1.10
CA GLY A 432 -7.91 1.57 0.29
C GLY A 432 -6.98 0.38 0.46
N THR A 433 -6.75 -0.02 1.71
CA THR A 433 -5.97 -1.20 2.08
C THR A 433 -6.58 -1.86 3.32
N PHE A 434 -6.38 -3.17 3.47
CA PHE A 434 -6.84 -3.91 4.65
C PHE A 434 -5.69 -4.12 5.64
N ASP A 435 -6.05 -4.23 6.94
CA ASP A 435 -5.06 -4.53 7.98
C ASP A 435 -4.68 -6.03 8.02
N SER A 436 -3.61 -6.32 8.72
CA SER A 436 -3.15 -7.71 8.94
C SER A 436 -4.18 -8.54 9.69
N THR A 437 -5.07 -7.93 10.46
CA THR A 437 -6.17 -8.61 11.14
C THR A 437 -7.15 -9.19 10.13
N TYR A 438 -7.56 -8.41 9.14
CA TYR A 438 -8.41 -8.85 8.04
C TYR A 438 -7.78 -10.02 7.28
N GLU A 439 -6.52 -9.85 6.90
CA GLU A 439 -5.79 -10.85 6.13
C GLU A 439 -5.60 -12.17 6.90
N ASN A 440 -5.41 -12.12 8.22
CA ASN A 440 -5.24 -13.31 9.08
C ASN A 440 -6.54 -13.92 9.55
N SER A 441 -7.67 -13.26 9.33
CA SER A 441 -8.98 -13.76 9.73
C SER A 441 -9.58 -14.72 8.72
N VAL A 442 -10.30 -15.71 9.20
CA VAL A 442 -11.19 -16.50 8.35
C VAL A 442 -12.40 -15.64 7.98
N ASN A 443 -12.75 -15.59 6.71
CA ASN A 443 -13.86 -14.80 6.15
C ASN A 443 -13.66 -13.27 6.15
N GLY A 444 -12.43 -12.76 6.22
CA GLY A 444 -12.18 -11.33 6.07
C GLY A 444 -12.82 -10.46 7.17
N THR A 445 -12.30 -10.56 8.39
CA THR A 445 -12.70 -9.71 9.51
C THR A 445 -11.52 -8.88 9.98
N GLY A 446 -11.64 -7.55 9.96
CA GLY A 446 -10.59 -6.62 10.31
C GLY A 446 -10.98 -5.18 9.97
N ASN A 447 -10.06 -4.39 9.48
CA ASN A 447 -10.31 -3.01 9.09
C ASN A 447 -9.85 -2.74 7.65
N LEU A 448 -10.62 -1.93 6.96
CA LEU A 448 -10.25 -1.26 5.72
C LEU A 448 -9.85 0.18 6.04
N TYR A 449 -8.70 0.60 5.56
CA TYR A 449 -8.24 1.98 5.61
C TYR A 449 -8.41 2.64 4.24
N VAL A 450 -8.99 3.83 4.22
CA VAL A 450 -9.26 4.54 2.97
C VAL A 450 -9.18 6.05 3.19
N CYS A 451 -8.70 6.76 2.20
CA CYS A 451 -8.67 8.22 2.22
C CYS A 451 -9.94 8.77 1.57
N GLY A 452 -10.88 9.19 2.41
CA GLY A 452 -12.09 9.91 2.00
C GLY A 452 -11.98 11.41 2.30
N ASN A 453 -13.10 12.07 2.60
CA ASN A 453 -13.14 13.51 2.85
C ASN A 453 -13.98 13.89 4.08
N THR A 454 -13.55 14.93 4.78
CA THR A 454 -14.35 15.59 5.81
C THR A 454 -14.39 17.08 5.50
N GLY A 455 -15.56 17.56 5.06
CA GLY A 455 -15.64 18.91 4.48
C GLY A 455 -14.82 18.99 3.19
N ALA A 456 -13.84 19.89 3.11
CA ALA A 456 -12.95 20.02 1.95
C ALA A 456 -11.56 19.38 2.20
N ASN A 457 -11.42 18.58 3.26
CA ASN A 457 -10.12 18.03 3.65
C ASN A 457 -10.06 16.53 3.37
N PRO A 458 -9.00 16.02 2.75
CA PRO A 458 -8.74 14.59 2.72
C PRO A 458 -8.62 14.07 4.15
N THR A 459 -9.21 12.93 4.40
CA THR A 459 -9.28 12.35 5.74
C THR A 459 -9.08 10.85 5.64
N LEU A 460 -8.16 10.33 6.42
CA LEU A 460 -7.98 8.89 6.53
C LEU A 460 -9.10 8.31 7.42
N TYR A 461 -9.81 7.31 6.88
CA TYR A 461 -10.85 6.59 7.59
C TYR A 461 -10.44 5.16 7.86
N ARG A 462 -10.86 4.64 9.01
CA ARG A 462 -10.87 3.23 9.35
C ARG A 462 -12.30 2.72 9.31
N VAL A 463 -12.53 1.68 8.51
CA VAL A 463 -13.83 1.02 8.33
C VAL A 463 -13.71 -0.41 8.84
N PRO A 464 -14.38 -0.79 9.94
CA PRO A 464 -14.45 -2.18 10.36
C PRO A 464 -15.14 -3.02 9.26
N VAL A 465 -14.60 -4.20 9.00
CA VAL A 465 -15.18 -5.15 8.04
C VAL A 465 -15.35 -6.49 8.70
N GLN A 466 -16.50 -7.13 8.48
CA GLN A 466 -16.76 -8.48 8.96
C GLN A 466 -17.46 -9.29 7.88
N ALA A 467 -16.78 -10.29 7.33
CA ALA A 467 -17.31 -11.18 6.29
C ALA A 467 -17.92 -10.41 5.09
N GLY A 468 -17.20 -9.38 4.60
CA GLY A 468 -17.66 -8.53 3.50
C GLY A 468 -18.69 -7.46 3.88
N VAL A 469 -19.16 -7.42 5.13
CA VAL A 469 -20.07 -6.37 5.61
C VAL A 469 -19.27 -5.20 6.16
N LEU A 470 -19.51 -4.01 5.62
CA LEU A 470 -18.86 -2.76 6.00
C LEU A 470 -19.54 -2.18 7.25
N GLY A 471 -18.75 -1.93 8.30
CA GLY A 471 -19.18 -1.26 9.52
C GLY A 471 -19.12 0.26 9.42
N THR A 472 -19.40 0.95 10.52
CA THR A 472 -19.36 2.43 10.57
C THR A 472 -17.91 2.94 10.43
N ALA A 473 -17.70 3.83 9.47
CA ALA A 473 -16.41 4.48 9.26
C ALA A 473 -16.06 5.45 10.39
N ALA A 474 -14.82 5.42 10.82
CA ALA A 474 -14.25 6.36 11.78
C ALA A 474 -13.16 7.20 11.12
N ALA A 475 -13.28 8.53 11.18
CA ALA A 475 -12.21 9.43 10.73
C ALA A 475 -11.03 9.33 11.71
N ILE A 476 -9.89 8.87 11.22
CA ILE A 476 -8.70 8.66 12.06
C ILE A 476 -7.65 9.75 11.93
N ALA A 477 -7.56 10.42 10.79
CA ALA A 477 -6.69 11.59 10.63
C ALA A 477 -7.25 12.55 9.58
N ALA A 478 -7.38 13.82 9.91
CA ALA A 478 -7.58 14.91 8.96
C ALA A 478 -6.22 15.43 8.49
N LEU A 479 -6.02 15.54 7.18
CA LEU A 479 -4.68 15.62 6.57
C LEU A 479 -4.28 17.01 6.06
N THR A 480 -5.20 17.98 6.04
CA THR A 480 -4.87 19.32 5.53
C THR A 480 -5.50 20.44 6.32
N PRO A 481 -4.92 21.66 6.27
CA PRO A 481 -5.61 22.86 6.71
C PRO A 481 -6.88 23.10 5.88
N ALA A 482 -7.90 23.66 6.54
CA ALA A 482 -9.17 24.00 5.90
C ALA A 482 -9.02 24.83 4.62
N GLY A 483 -9.86 24.56 3.63
CA GLY A 483 -9.95 25.33 2.38
C GLY A 483 -9.10 24.82 1.22
N LYS A 484 -8.56 23.60 1.30
CA LYS A 484 -7.90 22.90 0.20
C LYS A 484 -8.63 21.58 -0.09
N THR A 485 -8.70 21.19 -1.35
CA THR A 485 -9.32 19.94 -1.81
C THR A 485 -8.31 19.03 -2.49
N PRO A 486 -7.26 18.58 -1.79
CA PRO A 486 -6.31 17.64 -2.39
C PRO A 486 -6.88 16.22 -2.38
N ALA A 487 -6.61 15.48 -3.45
CA ALA A 487 -6.82 14.03 -3.46
C ALA A 487 -5.66 13.32 -2.74
N CYS A 488 -5.93 12.16 -2.16
CA CYS A 488 -4.88 11.23 -1.73
C CYS A 488 -4.46 10.33 -2.90
N SER A 489 -3.26 9.74 -2.84
CA SER A 489 -2.96 8.53 -3.62
C SER A 489 -3.58 7.31 -2.94
N PRO A 490 -3.60 6.13 -3.59
CA PRO A 490 -4.01 4.89 -2.96
C PRO A 490 -3.29 4.64 -1.64
N VAL A 491 -4.01 4.11 -0.64
CA VAL A 491 -3.44 3.77 0.66
C VAL A 491 -2.79 2.39 0.56
N THR A 492 -1.60 2.25 1.11
CA THR A 492 -0.87 0.98 1.18
C THR A 492 -0.46 0.74 2.62
N ASP A 493 -0.63 -0.48 3.14
CA ASP A 493 -0.22 -0.83 4.51
C ASP A 493 0.98 -1.78 4.55
N VAL A 494 1.62 -1.78 5.72
CA VAL A 494 2.52 -2.84 6.17
C VAL A 494 2.29 -3.09 7.64
N SER A 495 2.08 -4.34 8.00
CA SER A 495 2.04 -4.75 9.39
C SER A 495 3.46 -5.05 9.88
N ASN A 496 3.83 -4.45 10.99
CA ASN A 496 5.03 -4.83 11.73
C ASN A 496 4.65 -5.41 13.10
N PRO A 497 4.57 -6.73 13.24
CA PRO A 497 4.22 -7.36 14.51
C PRO A 497 5.30 -7.19 15.59
N ASN A 498 6.52 -6.81 15.20
CA ASN A 498 7.68 -6.68 16.07
C ASN A 498 8.09 -5.20 16.29
N ALA A 499 7.23 -4.25 15.97
CA ALA A 499 7.52 -2.84 16.25
C ALA A 499 7.82 -2.63 17.75
N SER A 500 8.76 -1.73 18.06
CA SER A 500 9.22 -1.51 19.44
C SER A 500 8.11 -1.12 20.42
N GLY A 501 6.99 -0.58 19.91
CA GLY A 501 5.77 -0.26 20.66
C GLY A 501 4.71 -1.37 20.70
N GLY A 502 4.94 -2.51 20.06
CA GLY A 502 3.95 -3.58 19.83
C GLY A 502 3.52 -3.65 18.38
N ALA A 503 2.75 -4.68 18.01
CA ALA A 503 2.26 -4.84 16.64
C ALA A 503 1.55 -3.58 16.16
N ALA A 504 1.94 -3.07 15.01
CA ALA A 504 1.45 -1.81 14.44
C ALA A 504 1.15 -1.95 12.95
N GLU A 505 0.03 -1.39 12.53
CA GLU A 505 -0.30 -1.18 11.11
C GLU A 505 0.23 0.17 10.68
N ARG A 506 1.11 0.16 9.70
CA ARG A 506 1.68 1.38 9.14
C ARG A 506 1.14 1.62 7.74
N LEU A 507 0.50 2.74 7.56
CA LEU A 507 -0.16 3.15 6.34
C LEU A 507 0.69 4.18 5.60
N PHE A 508 0.82 4.04 4.27
CA PHE A 508 1.52 4.98 3.39
C PHE A 508 0.59 5.47 2.30
N PHE A 509 0.59 6.77 2.05
CA PHE A 509 -0.19 7.42 0.99
C PHE A 509 0.35 8.81 0.69
N GLY A 510 0.03 9.33 -0.48
CA GLY A 510 0.37 10.69 -0.87
C GLY A 510 -0.81 11.64 -0.75
N VAL A 511 -0.53 12.92 -0.60
CA VAL A 511 -1.54 13.99 -0.67
C VAL A 511 -1.03 15.13 -1.55
N GLN A 512 -1.85 15.56 -2.50
CA GLN A 512 -1.43 16.46 -3.57
C GLN A 512 -0.96 17.85 -3.11
N ASN A 513 -1.59 18.44 -2.11
CA ASN A 513 -1.28 19.79 -1.67
C ASN A 513 -1.43 19.95 -0.16
N ASN A 514 -0.54 20.73 0.46
CA ASN A 514 -0.69 21.25 1.83
C ASN A 514 -1.01 20.22 2.94
N ALA A 515 -0.62 18.98 2.77
CA ALA A 515 -0.94 17.93 3.74
C ALA A 515 -0.29 18.16 5.10
N HIS A 516 0.82 18.90 5.14
CA HIS A 516 1.54 19.22 6.35
C HIS A 516 2.06 20.66 6.29
N PRO A 517 1.66 21.54 7.22
CA PRO A 517 1.88 22.98 7.08
C PRO A 517 3.34 23.42 7.12
N THR A 518 4.23 22.62 7.68
CA THR A 518 5.67 22.95 7.75
C THR A 518 6.52 22.16 6.77
N LEU A 519 6.25 20.90 6.57
CA LEU A 519 7.08 20.01 5.73
C LEU A 519 6.71 20.03 4.26
N CYS A 520 5.43 20.18 3.97
CA CYS A 520 4.89 20.06 2.63
C CYS A 520 4.06 21.28 2.22
N ALA A 521 4.32 22.41 2.83
CA ALA A 521 3.55 23.65 2.58
C ALA A 521 3.44 23.93 1.08
N ALA A 522 2.23 23.90 0.55
CA ALA A 522 1.85 24.20 -0.82
C ALA A 522 2.36 23.25 -1.92
N LYS A 523 2.99 22.10 -1.62
CA LYS A 523 3.61 21.26 -2.65
C LYS A 523 3.18 19.80 -2.69
N GLY A 524 2.53 19.26 -1.64
CA GLY A 524 2.20 17.85 -1.52
C GLY A 524 3.20 17.04 -0.70
N CYS A 525 2.74 15.89 -0.23
CA CYS A 525 3.47 14.99 0.68
C CYS A 525 3.29 13.53 0.33
N ALA A 526 4.34 12.74 0.61
CA ALA A 526 4.22 11.35 1.04
C ALA A 526 3.99 11.33 2.56
N LEU A 527 3.04 10.55 3.02
CA LEU A 527 2.67 10.44 4.42
C LEU A 527 2.76 9.00 4.89
N SER A 528 3.15 8.80 6.14
CA SER A 528 2.90 7.58 6.87
C SER A 528 2.01 7.86 8.08
N PHE A 529 1.23 6.87 8.45
CA PHE A 529 0.38 6.91 9.63
C PHE A 529 0.41 5.53 10.31
N VAL A 530 0.49 5.51 11.64
CA VAL A 530 0.49 4.27 12.42
C VAL A 530 -0.82 4.19 13.19
N ASP A 531 -1.61 3.13 12.93
CA ASP A 531 -2.83 2.84 13.70
C ASP A 531 -2.56 1.71 14.70
N MET A 532 -2.75 2.01 15.98
CA MET A 532 -2.60 1.09 17.09
C MET A 532 -3.83 1.16 17.99
N PRO A 533 -4.92 0.47 17.66
CA PRO A 533 -6.12 0.48 18.49
C PRO A 533 -5.87 -0.21 19.83
N TRP A 534 -6.56 0.26 20.89
CA TRP A 534 -6.55 -0.43 22.18
C TRP A 534 -7.01 -1.89 22.04
N GLN A 535 -6.29 -2.79 22.72
CA GLN A 535 -6.59 -4.21 22.74
C GLN A 535 -6.90 -4.69 24.17
N ALA A 536 -7.87 -5.59 24.29
CA ALA A 536 -8.29 -6.19 25.57
C ALA A 536 -7.24 -7.19 26.08
N SER A 537 -7.05 -7.24 27.41
CA SER A 537 -6.19 -8.23 28.08
C SER A 537 -4.77 -8.34 27.49
N THR A 538 -4.26 -7.22 26.99
CA THR A 538 -2.98 -7.14 26.26
C THR A 538 -1.89 -6.51 27.15
N PRO A 539 -0.68 -7.10 27.21
CA PRO A 539 0.44 -6.46 27.88
C PRO A 539 0.96 -5.27 27.07
N TYR A 540 1.14 -4.14 27.73
CA TYR A 540 1.68 -2.90 27.18
C TYR A 540 2.99 -2.51 27.85
N LYS A 541 3.93 -1.98 27.10
CA LYS A 541 5.24 -1.47 27.56
C LYS A 541 5.19 0.06 27.68
N VAL A 542 6.06 0.65 28.52
CA VAL A 542 6.23 2.11 28.60
C VAL A 542 6.69 2.65 27.24
N GLY A 543 6.11 3.77 26.82
CA GLY A 543 6.35 4.42 25.52
C GLY A 543 5.48 3.88 24.39
N GLN A 544 4.75 2.77 24.57
CA GLN A 544 3.83 2.26 23.58
C GLN A 544 2.62 3.20 23.43
N GLU A 545 2.22 3.46 22.21
CA GLU A 545 1.10 4.33 21.88
C GLU A 545 -0.14 3.53 21.48
N ILE A 546 -1.31 4.08 21.77
CA ILE A 546 -2.59 3.59 21.24
C ILE A 546 -3.43 4.77 20.77
N LEU A 547 -4.26 4.51 19.78
CA LEU A 547 -5.22 5.47 19.23
C LEU A 547 -6.63 5.14 19.71
N VAL A 548 -7.27 6.08 20.37
CA VAL A 548 -8.60 5.91 20.95
C VAL A 548 -9.57 6.94 20.41
N LEU A 549 -10.65 6.46 19.79
CA LEU A 549 -11.75 7.31 19.33
C LEU A 549 -12.53 7.84 20.52
N ARG A 550 -12.71 9.15 20.62
CA ARG A 550 -13.51 9.79 21.67
C ARG A 550 -14.98 9.85 21.28
N THR A 551 -15.83 9.38 22.20
CA THR A 551 -17.27 9.55 22.05
C THR A 551 -17.66 11.01 22.16
N GLY A 552 -18.42 11.51 21.19
CA GLY A 552 -18.99 12.86 21.18
C GLY A 552 -18.38 13.88 20.21
N ASN A 553 -17.11 13.69 19.78
CA ASN A 553 -16.50 14.54 18.75
C ASN A 553 -15.88 13.78 17.58
N ASN A 554 -15.98 12.45 17.59
CA ASN A 554 -15.46 11.57 16.54
C ASN A 554 -13.97 11.81 16.21
N THR A 555 -13.18 12.24 17.20
CA THR A 555 -11.76 12.53 17.07
C THR A 555 -10.95 11.43 17.75
N LEU A 556 -9.92 10.94 17.09
CA LEU A 556 -8.91 10.06 17.67
C LEU A 556 -7.92 10.84 18.53
N TYR A 557 -7.60 10.28 19.68
CA TYR A 557 -6.57 10.79 20.59
C TYR A 557 -5.47 9.75 20.75
N ILE A 558 -4.25 10.24 20.78
CA ILE A 558 -3.07 9.45 21.08
C ILE A 558 -2.98 9.28 22.59
N ASN A 559 -2.76 8.06 23.05
CA ASN A 559 -2.53 7.76 24.47
C ASN A 559 -1.26 6.93 24.58
N VAL A 560 -0.33 7.41 25.38
CA VAL A 560 1.00 6.83 25.58
C VAL A 560 1.04 6.09 26.89
N VAL A 561 1.60 4.89 26.90
CA VAL A 561 1.80 4.09 28.13
C VAL A 561 2.91 4.72 28.97
N THR A 562 2.58 5.16 30.16
CA THR A 562 3.54 5.70 31.14
C THR A 562 3.83 4.72 32.28
N VAL A 563 2.94 3.75 32.50
CA VAL A 563 3.17 2.63 33.42
C VAL A 563 2.83 1.35 32.68
N ALA A 564 3.82 0.48 32.50
CA ALA A 564 3.65 -0.82 31.85
C ALA A 564 2.70 -1.72 32.66
N GLY A 565 1.92 -2.53 31.95
CA GLY A 565 0.95 -3.41 32.57
C GLY A 565 0.10 -4.15 31.56
N THR A 566 -0.93 -4.81 32.00
CA THR A 566 -1.91 -5.51 31.16
C THR A 566 -3.25 -4.77 31.19
N SER A 567 -3.81 -4.48 30.02
CA SER A 567 -5.13 -3.86 29.89
C SER A 567 -6.24 -4.76 30.46
N ALA A 568 -7.33 -4.16 30.88
CA ALA A 568 -8.51 -4.90 31.30
C ALA A 568 -9.17 -5.65 30.11
N ALA A 569 -10.10 -6.56 30.40
CA ALA A 569 -10.90 -7.25 29.38
C ALA A 569 -11.84 -6.29 28.60
N ASN A 570 -12.15 -5.14 29.19
CA ASN A 570 -12.98 -4.10 28.57
C ASN A 570 -12.22 -2.77 28.53
N PRO A 571 -12.47 -1.91 27.53
CA PRO A 571 -11.89 -0.57 27.49
C PRO A 571 -12.36 0.24 28.71
N PRO A 572 -11.64 1.28 29.11
CA PRO A 572 -12.13 2.19 30.15
C PRO A 572 -13.51 2.73 29.81
N ALA A 573 -14.37 2.87 30.81
CA ALA A 573 -15.70 3.45 30.62
C ALA A 573 -15.63 4.87 30.03
N THR A 574 -14.58 5.59 30.37
CA THR A 574 -14.25 6.93 29.81
C THR A 574 -12.73 7.09 29.69
N TRP A 575 -12.30 7.56 28.54
CA TRP A 575 -10.93 8.04 28.34
C TRP A 575 -10.86 9.54 28.63
N SER A 576 -9.81 10.00 29.28
CA SER A 576 -9.65 11.43 29.54
C SER A 576 -9.56 12.23 28.23
N ASN A 577 -10.32 13.30 28.12
CA ASN A 577 -10.25 14.27 27.02
C ASN A 577 -9.25 15.40 27.30
N VAL A 578 -8.66 15.46 28.49
CA VAL A 578 -7.71 16.48 28.88
C VAL A 578 -6.31 16.04 28.47
N VAL A 579 -5.63 16.84 27.65
CA VAL A 579 -4.23 16.60 27.25
C VAL A 579 -3.34 16.61 28.51
N GLY A 580 -2.43 15.66 28.63
CA GLY A 580 -1.58 15.48 29.79
C GLY A 580 -2.22 14.74 30.96
N ALA A 581 -3.52 14.40 30.90
CA ALA A 581 -4.16 13.60 31.93
C ALA A 581 -4.01 12.11 31.66
N THR A 582 -4.03 11.31 32.71
CA THR A 582 -3.86 9.85 32.64
C THR A 582 -5.19 9.10 32.74
N THR A 583 -5.24 7.93 32.14
CA THR A 583 -6.32 6.94 32.27
C THR A 583 -5.72 5.59 32.63
N VAL A 584 -6.25 4.94 33.67
CA VAL A 584 -5.84 3.59 34.09
C VAL A 584 -6.82 2.56 33.55
N ASN A 585 -6.28 1.48 32.97
CA ASN A 585 -7.08 0.35 32.49
C ASN A 585 -6.35 -0.97 32.79
N GLY A 586 -6.92 -1.77 33.68
CA GLY A 586 -6.20 -2.93 34.25
C GLY A 586 -5.02 -2.45 35.12
N THR A 587 -3.82 -2.89 34.80
CA THR A 587 -2.58 -2.46 35.47
C THR A 587 -1.76 -1.45 34.65
N VAL A 588 -2.24 -1.09 33.46
CA VAL A 588 -1.57 -0.13 32.57
C VAL A 588 -2.09 1.29 32.80
N THR A 589 -1.21 2.28 32.71
CA THR A 589 -1.56 3.72 32.75
C THR A 589 -1.22 4.36 31.41
N PHE A 590 -2.20 5.04 30.83
CA PHE A 590 -2.10 5.77 29.57
C PHE A 590 -2.16 7.26 29.83
N LEU A 591 -1.23 8.01 29.26
CA LEU A 591 -1.18 9.49 29.23
C LEU A 591 -1.83 9.98 27.94
N ASN A 592 -2.79 10.87 28.00
CA ASN A 592 -3.40 11.50 26.84
C ASN A 592 -2.45 12.52 26.22
N GLN A 593 -1.84 12.19 25.08
CA GLN A 593 -0.97 13.10 24.32
C GLN A 593 -1.76 14.21 23.60
N GLY A 594 -3.01 13.97 23.26
CA GLY A 594 -3.87 14.89 22.52
C GLY A 594 -4.43 14.29 21.21
N PRO A 595 -5.18 15.08 20.45
CA PRO A 595 -5.78 14.62 19.20
C PRO A 595 -4.72 14.34 18.14
N THR A 596 -5.05 13.39 17.25
CA THR A 596 -4.22 12.98 16.10
C THR A 596 -4.18 14.01 14.96
N THR A 597 -4.66 15.21 15.18
CA THR A 597 -4.60 16.26 14.15
C THR A 597 -3.14 16.45 13.70
N VAL A 598 -2.89 16.31 12.43
CA VAL A 598 -1.58 16.51 11.77
C VAL A 598 -1.25 18.01 11.69
N THR A 599 -1.53 18.74 12.76
CA THR A 599 -1.04 20.11 12.91
C THR A 599 0.40 19.97 13.40
N ALA A 600 1.35 20.48 12.64
CA ALA A 600 2.73 20.56 13.12
C ALA A 600 2.75 21.18 14.50
N LEU A 601 3.26 20.46 15.48
CA LEU A 601 3.54 21.03 16.77
C LEU A 601 4.71 22.00 16.61
N ALA A 602 4.67 23.11 17.34
CA ALA A 602 5.78 24.03 17.34
C ALA A 602 7.02 23.36 17.96
N ASN A 603 8.20 23.73 17.50
CA ASN A 603 9.45 23.37 18.18
C ASN A 603 9.59 24.20 19.46
N TRP A 604 10.42 23.74 20.39
CA TRP A 604 10.80 24.50 21.54
C TRP A 604 11.40 25.86 21.15
N ALA A 605 11.07 26.91 21.92
CA ALA A 605 11.63 28.23 21.75
C ALA A 605 12.16 28.78 23.10
N ALA A 606 13.34 29.38 23.06
CA ALA A 606 14.00 29.95 24.25
C ALA A 606 13.24 31.16 24.80
N GLY A 607 13.09 31.26 26.12
CA GLY A 607 12.44 32.40 26.80
C GLY A 607 10.96 32.57 26.42
N HIS A 608 10.29 31.53 25.89
CA HIS A 608 8.90 31.56 25.47
C HIS A 608 7.97 31.18 26.63
N ALA A 609 6.84 31.90 26.75
CA ALA A 609 5.80 31.54 27.72
C ALA A 609 4.89 30.46 27.19
N TYR A 610 4.79 29.33 27.90
CA TYR A 610 3.97 28.21 27.57
C TYR A 610 2.79 28.05 28.53
N ALA A 611 1.60 27.92 27.98
CA ALA A 611 0.39 27.67 28.74
C ALA A 611 0.30 26.18 29.14
N LEU A 612 -0.45 25.88 30.20
CA LEU A 612 -0.78 24.53 30.61
C LEU A 612 -1.40 23.74 29.44
N HIS A 613 -0.98 22.47 29.24
CA HIS A 613 -1.37 21.59 28.16
C HIS A 613 -0.90 22.00 26.76
N ALA A 614 -0.05 23.04 26.63
CA ALA A 614 0.63 23.28 25.35
C ALA A 614 1.52 22.11 24.99
N ARG A 615 1.62 21.83 23.69
CA ARG A 615 2.43 20.74 23.13
C ARG A 615 3.51 21.31 22.22
N ILE A 616 4.70 20.72 22.28
CA ILE A 616 5.81 20.99 21.36
C ILE A 616 6.44 19.68 20.89
N ILE A 617 7.30 19.78 19.89
CA ILE A 617 8.27 18.74 19.55
C ILE A 617 9.63 19.14 20.14
N ASP A 618 10.25 18.24 20.87
CA ASP A 618 11.59 18.42 21.44
C ASP A 618 12.70 18.15 20.40
N SER A 619 13.96 18.30 20.80
CA SER A 619 15.11 18.02 19.93
C SER A 619 15.32 16.53 19.62
N ASN A 620 14.67 15.62 20.35
CA ASN A 620 14.67 14.18 20.10
C ASN A 620 13.49 13.77 19.19
N GLY A 621 12.57 14.73 18.89
CA GLY A 621 11.36 14.48 18.11
C GLY A 621 10.17 13.95 18.91
N ASN A 622 10.27 13.92 20.24
CA ASN A 622 9.18 13.52 21.11
C ASN A 622 8.21 14.69 21.35
N VAL A 623 6.98 14.36 21.67
CA VAL A 623 5.97 15.32 22.09
C VAL A 623 6.17 15.61 23.57
N GLU A 624 6.35 16.89 23.89
CA GLU A 624 6.39 17.39 25.24
C GLU A 624 5.11 18.16 25.57
N ILE A 625 4.49 17.85 26.69
CA ILE A 625 3.26 18.50 27.18
C ILE A 625 3.54 19.28 28.42
N VAL A 626 3.10 20.54 28.48
CA VAL A 626 3.22 21.41 29.66
C VAL A 626 2.32 20.92 30.79
N THR A 627 2.92 20.51 31.89
CA THR A 627 2.23 20.14 33.14
C THR A 627 2.24 21.25 34.17
N VAL A 628 3.21 22.16 34.08
CA VAL A 628 3.26 23.43 34.86
C VAL A 628 3.54 24.57 33.89
N ALA A 629 2.58 25.50 33.76
CA ALA A 629 2.74 26.66 32.90
C ALA A 629 3.88 27.55 33.37
N GLY A 630 4.63 28.11 32.43
CA GLY A 630 5.80 28.94 32.77
C GLY A 630 6.52 29.44 31.52
N THR A 631 7.75 29.93 31.73
CA THR A 631 8.63 30.41 30.66
C THR A 631 9.84 29.50 30.56
N SER A 632 10.14 29.06 29.32
CA SER A 632 11.28 28.20 29.02
C SER A 632 12.62 28.89 29.33
N GLY A 633 13.64 28.06 29.54
CA GLY A 633 15.02 28.52 29.78
C GLY A 633 15.62 29.24 28.58
N THR A 634 16.78 29.88 28.84
CA THR A 634 17.59 30.55 27.82
C THR A 634 19.07 30.28 28.07
N PRO A 635 19.91 30.21 27.02
CA PRO A 635 19.61 30.29 25.58
C PRO A 635 19.30 28.93 24.93
N THR A 636 19.52 27.85 25.67
CA THR A 636 19.45 26.47 25.15
C THR A 636 18.27 25.72 25.75
N HIS A 637 17.74 24.77 24.97
CA HIS A 637 16.75 23.82 25.47
C HIS A 637 17.32 22.93 26.59
N PRO A 638 16.47 22.37 27.45
CA PRO A 638 16.90 21.44 28.51
C PRO A 638 17.38 20.11 27.88
N THR A 639 18.00 19.28 28.71
CA THR A 639 18.15 17.87 28.34
C THR A 639 16.80 17.17 28.50
N TRP A 640 16.19 16.84 27.40
CA TRP A 640 14.88 16.20 27.36
C TRP A 640 14.93 14.77 27.87
N SER A 641 13.91 14.36 28.61
CA SER A 641 13.68 12.95 28.92
C SER A 641 13.26 12.20 27.66
N THR A 642 13.71 10.96 27.52
CA THR A 642 13.26 10.04 26.47
C THR A 642 12.36 8.93 27.03
N THR A 643 11.91 9.06 28.28
CA THR A 643 11.06 8.09 28.94
C THR A 643 9.65 8.63 29.07
N ALA A 644 8.70 7.97 28.46
CA ALA A 644 7.30 8.38 28.50
C ALA A 644 6.77 8.52 29.94
N GLY A 645 6.14 9.65 30.20
CA GLY A 645 5.65 10.04 31.53
C GLY A 645 6.68 10.67 32.45
N ALA A 646 7.95 10.77 32.06
CA ALA A 646 8.96 11.47 32.86
C ALA A 646 8.90 12.99 32.63
N ASN A 647 9.21 13.74 33.70
CA ASN A 647 9.17 15.18 33.65
C ASN A 647 10.54 15.81 33.33
N THR A 648 10.51 16.86 32.53
CA THR A 648 11.67 17.76 32.28
C THR A 648 11.34 19.15 32.75
N THR A 649 12.24 19.76 33.59
CA THR A 649 12.11 21.15 34.03
C THR A 649 12.93 22.04 33.12
N ASP A 650 12.35 23.15 32.68
CA ASP A 650 12.94 24.10 31.74
C ASP A 650 12.56 25.55 32.12
N GLY A 651 13.46 26.28 32.75
CA GLY A 651 13.12 27.56 33.32
C GLY A 651 12.08 27.43 34.42
N THR A 652 10.89 28.01 34.22
CA THR A 652 9.74 27.88 35.14
C THR A 652 8.65 26.95 34.61
N VAL A 653 8.83 26.41 33.43
CA VAL A 653 7.90 25.45 32.85
C VAL A 653 8.31 24.00 33.19
N THR A 654 7.34 23.12 33.39
CA THR A 654 7.57 21.68 33.51
C THR A 654 6.85 20.98 32.40
N TRP A 655 7.58 20.11 31.73
CA TRP A 655 7.14 19.28 30.64
C TRP A 655 6.99 17.81 31.07
N VAL A 656 6.11 17.08 30.44
CA VAL A 656 6.06 15.60 30.50
C VAL A 656 6.27 15.04 29.11
N GLU A 657 7.19 14.10 29.00
CA GLU A 657 7.43 13.35 27.77
C GLU A 657 6.19 12.49 27.45
N ALA A 658 5.67 12.59 26.24
CA ALA A 658 4.39 12.02 25.82
C ALA A 658 4.47 11.18 24.53
N GLY A 659 5.63 10.62 24.22
CA GLY A 659 5.85 9.77 23.04
C GLY A 659 6.03 10.56 21.75
N VAL A 660 5.77 9.92 20.62
CA VAL A 660 5.95 10.50 19.27
C VAL A 660 4.60 10.77 18.60
N LEU A 661 4.61 11.49 17.50
CA LEU A 661 3.39 11.61 16.67
C LEU A 661 3.21 10.33 15.84
N PRO A 662 1.97 9.84 15.64
CA PRO A 662 1.70 8.64 14.86
C PRO A 662 1.85 8.84 13.35
N SER A 663 2.21 10.04 12.91
CA SER A 663 2.35 10.40 11.50
C SER A 663 3.67 11.06 11.20
N ALA A 664 4.22 10.76 10.02
CA ALA A 664 5.38 11.45 9.47
C ALA A 664 5.14 11.81 8.01
N ALA A 665 5.94 12.74 7.49
CA ALA A 665 5.76 13.27 6.14
C ALA A 665 7.10 13.50 5.44
N LEU A 666 7.13 13.22 4.14
CA LEU A 666 8.20 13.56 3.22
C LEU A 666 7.65 14.46 2.10
N ALA A 667 8.34 15.55 1.77
CA ALA A 667 7.92 16.41 0.68
C ALA A 667 7.87 15.64 -0.64
N ALA A 668 6.73 15.68 -1.32
CA ALA A 668 6.49 15.07 -2.62
C ALA A 668 5.62 16.02 -3.45
N ALA A 669 6.25 16.75 -4.37
CA ALA A 669 5.56 17.77 -5.14
C ALA A 669 4.43 17.16 -5.98
N GLY A 670 3.24 17.73 -5.87
CA GLY A 670 2.02 17.24 -6.53
C GLY A 670 1.40 16.00 -5.89
N GLY A 671 1.94 15.52 -4.77
CA GLY A 671 1.60 14.23 -4.17
C GLY A 671 2.45 13.08 -4.73
N THR A 672 1.99 11.87 -4.56
CA THR A 672 2.71 10.66 -4.97
C THR A 672 1.89 9.79 -5.91
N SER A 673 2.57 8.98 -6.69
CA SER A 673 2.01 7.75 -7.25
C SER A 673 1.59 6.77 -6.14
N GLY A 674 1.05 5.61 -6.50
CA GLY A 674 0.88 4.50 -5.57
C GLY A 674 2.21 4.02 -5.00
N PHE A 675 2.18 3.42 -3.81
CA PHE A 675 3.36 2.93 -3.10
C PHE A 675 3.57 1.44 -3.29
N ILE A 676 4.81 1.07 -3.63
CA ILE A 676 5.29 -0.30 -3.50
C ILE A 676 6.11 -0.39 -2.22
N ILE A 677 5.85 -1.43 -1.42
CA ILE A 677 6.57 -1.68 -0.17
C ILE A 677 7.48 -2.88 -0.35
N ASP A 678 8.75 -2.70 0.00
CA ASP A 678 9.70 -3.78 0.15
C ASP A 678 9.90 -4.07 1.64
N ASN A 679 9.62 -5.28 2.03
CA ASN A 679 9.75 -5.73 3.41
C ASN A 679 10.39 -7.13 3.45
N THR A 680 11.23 -7.43 2.46
CA THR A 680 11.64 -8.80 2.19
C THR A 680 12.89 -9.24 2.91
N VAL A 681 13.76 -8.33 3.40
CA VAL A 681 15.06 -8.76 3.94
C VAL A 681 15.55 -7.93 5.08
N GLU A 682 16.19 -8.59 6.00
CA GLU A 682 16.62 -8.06 7.27
C GLU A 682 18.13 -7.93 7.44
N THR A 683 18.91 -8.56 6.55
CA THR A 683 20.37 -8.66 6.74
C THR A 683 21.14 -7.48 6.19
N LEU A 684 20.54 -6.68 5.30
CA LEU A 684 21.19 -5.52 4.68
C LEU A 684 20.53 -4.22 5.13
N PRO A 685 21.30 -3.21 5.58
CA PRO A 685 20.75 -1.88 5.85
C PRO A 685 19.98 -1.32 4.66
N GLY A 686 18.81 -0.74 4.92
CA GLY A 686 17.96 -0.17 3.87
C GLY A 686 17.11 -1.17 3.11
N ALA A 687 16.88 -2.38 3.62
CA ALA A 687 16.04 -3.38 2.97
C ALA A 687 14.53 -3.18 3.22
N SER A 688 14.13 -2.42 4.23
CA SER A 688 12.72 -2.05 4.48
C SER A 688 12.42 -0.68 3.89
N GLN A 689 11.92 -0.65 2.66
CA GLN A 689 11.77 0.56 1.87
C GLN A 689 10.36 0.73 1.31
N VAL A 690 10.05 1.96 0.93
CA VAL A 690 8.89 2.31 0.11
C VAL A 690 9.34 3.01 -1.16
N TYR A 691 8.67 2.70 -2.27
CA TYR A 691 8.98 3.24 -3.60
C TYR A 691 7.76 3.93 -4.18
N PHE A 692 7.95 5.15 -4.71
CA PHE A 692 6.91 5.94 -5.36
C PHE A 692 7.52 6.99 -6.30
N SER A 693 6.69 7.63 -7.13
CA SER A 693 7.09 8.80 -7.94
C SER A 693 6.39 10.05 -7.43
N THR A 694 7.03 11.22 -7.54
CA THR A 694 6.37 12.50 -7.36
C THR A 694 5.54 12.86 -8.59
N LEU A 695 4.44 13.60 -8.41
CA LEU A 695 3.51 13.94 -9.49
C LEU A 695 3.70 15.36 -10.06
N SER A 696 4.71 16.08 -9.56
CA SER A 696 5.12 17.39 -10.08
C SER A 696 6.62 17.57 -9.89
N ASN A 697 7.17 18.55 -10.60
CA ASN A 697 8.59 18.87 -10.54
C ASN A 697 9.03 19.28 -9.13
N GLN A 698 10.11 18.69 -8.67
CA GLN A 698 10.89 19.11 -7.50
C GLN A 698 12.38 18.89 -7.73
N THR A 699 13.21 19.34 -6.82
CA THR A 699 14.64 18.99 -6.84
C THR A 699 14.80 17.55 -6.37
N CYS A 700 15.33 16.69 -7.23
CA CYS A 700 15.65 15.30 -6.89
C CYS A 700 17.04 15.24 -6.27
N THR A 701 17.13 14.85 -5.02
CA THR A 701 18.31 15.10 -4.16
C THR A 701 19.52 14.25 -4.51
N THR A 702 19.36 13.08 -5.11
CA THR A 702 20.46 12.17 -5.44
C THR A 702 21.10 12.51 -6.79
N SER A 703 20.31 12.50 -7.86
CA SER A 703 20.84 12.83 -9.20
C SER A 703 20.96 14.34 -9.47
N GLY A 704 20.32 15.17 -8.64
CA GLY A 704 20.21 16.61 -8.85
C GLY A 704 19.22 16.97 -9.97
N GLY A 705 19.11 18.26 -10.23
CA GLY A 705 18.16 18.78 -11.23
C GLY A 705 16.74 18.89 -10.72
N THR A 706 15.86 19.44 -11.58
CA THR A 706 14.44 19.66 -11.28
C THR A 706 13.59 18.87 -12.27
N GLY A 707 12.73 17.99 -11.74
CA GLY A 707 11.86 17.13 -12.52
C GLY A 707 10.89 16.36 -11.62
N GLY A 708 10.11 15.44 -12.18
CA GLY A 708 9.48 14.40 -11.40
C GLY A 708 10.55 13.44 -10.89
N CYS A 709 10.42 12.96 -9.65
CA CYS A 709 11.43 12.10 -9.04
C CYS A 709 10.92 10.68 -8.85
N ALA A 710 11.76 9.70 -9.19
CA ALA A 710 11.68 8.36 -8.61
C ALA A 710 12.21 8.42 -7.18
N VAL A 711 11.47 7.93 -6.22
CA VAL A 711 11.79 8.04 -4.80
C VAL A 711 11.84 6.66 -4.17
N GLN A 712 12.90 6.42 -3.42
CA GLN A 712 12.94 5.41 -2.38
C GLN A 712 13.11 6.10 -1.04
N ALA A 713 12.28 5.73 -0.09
CA ALA A 713 12.38 6.19 1.28
C ALA A 713 12.38 5.00 2.24
N SER A 714 13.19 5.06 3.30
CA SER A 714 13.13 4.06 4.34
C SER A 714 11.78 4.14 5.06
N GLN A 715 11.19 3.00 5.41
CA GLN A 715 9.95 2.97 6.19
C GLN A 715 10.11 3.73 7.52
N SER A 716 11.32 3.71 8.09
CA SER A 716 11.67 4.48 9.28
C SER A 716 11.86 5.99 9.04
N ALA A 717 12.20 6.42 7.83
CA ALA A 717 12.30 7.85 7.49
C ALA A 717 10.92 8.52 7.41
N LEU A 718 9.89 7.74 7.23
CA LEU A 718 8.50 8.18 7.29
C LEU A 718 7.86 7.94 8.68
N LYS A 719 8.69 7.82 9.73
CA LYS A 719 8.24 7.79 11.14
C LYS A 719 7.91 9.16 11.64
#